data_df0961ecc022123159a60db97b4d65ca
#
_entry.id   df0961ecc022123159a60db97b4d65ca
#
_cell.length_a   1.000
_cell.length_b   1.000
_cell.length_c   1.000
_cell.angle_alpha   90.00
_cell.angle_beta   90.00
_cell.angle_gamma   90.00
#
_symmetry.space_group_name_H-M   'P 1'
#
loop_
_entity.id
_entity.type
_entity.pdbx_description
1 polymer ?
#
loop_
_entity_poly.entity_id
_entity_poly.type
_entity_poly.pdbx_seq_one_letter_code
_entity_poly.pdbx_strand_id
1 'polypeptide(L)'
;MLLSSPTNEHTIELAQQYAQGEVCYPVKFIYGHMQELAEKNADYIFMPSIHTMKHEKSGVKHNYGCVYMQTAGRLVAKNLRLEERGIKLLSPVFDLDFGKKAMASAMVQTGTELGFAPPKCMAALLTGSAAVKKYTDSMEAMGKELLDSLRPDEKVLVLITRPYDMSDPVLNMQIPKLLLERGCKLINLEHLPGHSIDISDEYPNIYWPFGQHILSGAKLIKNHPNLYAVYLTNHGCGPDTMLSHLFRREMGDKPYLQIEVDEHYSPVGVITRIEAFLNSLEHHKTVSAGSAIDIKNVSVKHYDVKRLDTDTAPVYIPYLGLYSAMAADYIRSEYGRDVMIMSEISEKQVELGRTMTVTKEYVTFTGLLGNVLETAETAGGKFNVVIPENEGSEADGVFARVISALIEEKGLADRVGIISPMLESLPEKAADTQKLFCGMLAADIAYSVPRDRRSEFICEHIPDEAELTELAKRASLIRSEGKTLRITGTPMSIYSLGSHILDFLEDKGYILRYMPLSEYFRFLWNDSGAECKKLYEIMHKISQALGNNSPFAADTDVLINAADERFKGFAGANGRYRYAVITTEENCSAVINITPRYENVSFVHELSGMSCPVPIHRISVDGDINESELSSLNSFLYYI
;
A
#
# COMPACT_ATOMS: atom_id res chain seq x y z
N MET A 1 17.56 31.54 2.72
CA MET A 1 16.65 30.40 2.86
C MET A 1 15.46 30.87 3.69
N LEU A 2 14.26 30.66 3.18
CA LEU A 2 13.00 30.96 3.84
C LEU A 2 12.42 29.64 4.35
N LEU A 3 11.87 29.62 5.56
CA LEU A 3 11.11 28.48 6.11
C LEU A 3 9.64 28.87 6.17
N SER A 4 8.76 27.89 6.01
CA SER A 4 7.37 28.06 6.42
C SER A 4 7.29 28.24 7.95
N SER A 5 6.26 28.91 8.40
CA SER A 5 6.00 29.01 9.84
C SER A 5 5.76 27.62 10.45
N PRO A 6 6.00 27.42 11.76
CA PRO A 6 5.43 26.26 12.45
C PRO A 6 3.92 26.18 12.18
N THR A 7 3.38 24.96 12.09
CA THR A 7 1.95 24.77 11.83
C THR A 7 1.10 25.59 12.81
N ASN A 8 0.20 26.38 12.26
CA ASN A 8 -0.63 27.33 13.01
C ASN A 8 -2.00 27.49 12.33
N GLU A 9 -2.90 28.32 12.85
CA GLU A 9 -4.25 28.53 12.32
C GLU A 9 -4.23 28.89 10.83
N HIS A 10 -3.33 29.78 10.41
CA HIS A 10 -3.21 30.18 9.00
C HIS A 10 -2.79 28.99 8.11
N THR A 11 -1.82 28.17 8.55
CA THR A 11 -1.39 26.97 7.83
C THR A 11 -2.55 25.97 7.69
N ILE A 12 -3.38 25.83 8.75
CA ILE A 12 -4.57 24.98 8.76
C ILE A 12 -5.61 25.48 7.76
N GLU A 13 -5.91 26.80 7.77
CA GLU A 13 -6.85 27.41 6.83
C GLU A 13 -6.42 27.19 5.37
N LEU A 14 -5.13 27.42 5.07
CA LEU A 14 -4.57 27.14 3.75
C LEU A 14 -4.65 25.65 3.38
N ALA A 15 -4.36 24.76 4.33
CA ALA A 15 -4.49 23.34 4.11
C ALA A 15 -5.93 22.94 3.76
N GLN A 16 -6.92 23.45 4.50
CA GLN A 16 -8.34 23.19 4.25
C GLN A 16 -8.81 23.77 2.91
N GLN A 17 -8.29 24.94 2.53
CA GLN A 17 -8.67 25.62 1.28
C GLN A 17 -8.11 24.91 0.04
N TYR A 18 -6.90 24.39 0.10
CA TYR A 18 -6.17 23.91 -1.07
C TYR A 18 -6.01 22.39 -1.14
N ALA A 19 -6.10 21.66 -0.02
CA ALA A 19 -6.02 20.21 -0.06
C ALA A 19 -7.24 19.62 -0.77
N GLN A 20 -6.97 18.74 -1.69
CA GLN A 20 -8.00 18.07 -2.48
C GLN A 20 -8.12 16.60 -2.06
N GLY A 21 -9.35 16.13 -1.97
CA GLY A 21 -9.64 14.72 -1.66
C GLY A 21 -9.29 14.31 -0.22
N GLU A 22 -9.48 13.03 0.06
CA GLU A 22 -9.22 12.44 1.37
C GLU A 22 -7.79 11.88 1.49
N VAL A 23 -6.81 12.73 1.25
CA VAL A 23 -5.41 12.35 1.45
C VAL A 23 -5.08 12.17 2.94
N CYS A 24 -3.99 11.45 3.22
CA CYS A 24 -3.43 11.30 4.56
C CYS A 24 -3.30 12.66 5.27
N TYR A 25 -3.73 12.74 6.52
CA TYR A 25 -3.84 14.01 7.27
C TYR A 25 -2.57 14.86 7.25
N PRO A 26 -1.34 14.35 7.48
CA PRO A 26 -0.13 15.15 7.35
C PRO A 26 0.11 15.74 5.95
N VAL A 27 -0.35 15.08 4.90
CA VAL A 27 -0.21 15.58 3.53
C VAL A 27 -1.04 16.84 3.30
N LYS A 28 -2.20 16.98 3.96
CA LYS A 28 -2.99 18.22 3.91
C LYS A 28 -2.17 19.42 4.37
N PHE A 29 -1.34 19.28 5.40
CA PHE A 29 -0.49 20.38 5.88
C PHE A 29 0.63 20.75 4.92
N ILE A 30 1.11 19.82 4.09
CA ILE A 30 2.06 20.15 3.02
C ILE A 30 1.47 21.19 2.06
N TYR A 31 0.15 21.11 1.75
CA TYR A 31 -0.54 22.15 0.98
C TYR A 31 -0.46 23.51 1.67
N GLY A 32 -0.76 23.57 2.96
CA GLY A 32 -0.70 24.81 3.74
C GLY A 32 0.70 25.43 3.75
N HIS A 33 1.72 24.65 4.06
CA HIS A 33 3.11 25.10 4.12
C HIS A 33 3.65 25.53 2.75
N MET A 34 3.38 24.77 1.69
CA MET A 34 3.83 25.14 0.35
C MET A 34 3.09 26.37 -0.17
N GLN A 35 1.81 26.53 0.12
CA GLN A 35 1.05 27.72 -0.23
C GLN A 35 1.54 28.96 0.53
N GLU A 36 1.83 28.84 1.82
CA GLU A 36 2.42 29.93 2.61
C GLU A 36 3.77 30.40 2.02
N LEU A 37 4.63 29.48 1.60
CA LEU A 37 5.89 29.83 0.94
C LEU A 37 5.66 30.51 -0.41
N ALA A 38 4.65 30.08 -1.16
CA ALA A 38 4.28 30.68 -2.42
C ALA A 38 3.73 32.12 -2.24
N GLU A 39 2.97 32.38 -1.17
CA GLU A 39 2.51 33.72 -0.81
C GLU A 39 3.65 34.66 -0.39
N LYS A 40 4.71 34.08 0.18
CA LYS A 40 5.95 34.79 0.50
C LYS A 40 6.85 35.02 -0.71
N ASN A 41 6.38 34.76 -1.94
CA ASN A 41 7.08 34.90 -3.20
C ASN A 41 8.44 34.16 -3.23
N ALA A 42 8.47 32.90 -2.79
CA ALA A 42 9.64 32.07 -2.92
C ALA A 42 9.90 31.73 -4.40
N ASP A 43 11.15 31.89 -4.88
CA ASP A 43 11.52 31.48 -6.23
C ASP A 43 11.57 29.96 -6.40
N TYR A 44 11.94 29.28 -5.31
CA TYR A 44 12.08 27.82 -5.25
C TYR A 44 11.43 27.26 -3.99
N ILE A 45 10.77 26.14 -4.11
CA ILE A 45 10.32 25.34 -2.96
C ILE A 45 11.08 24.01 -2.97
N PHE A 46 11.77 23.69 -1.88
CA PHE A 46 12.48 22.44 -1.72
C PHE A 46 11.60 21.44 -0.95
N MET A 47 11.21 20.36 -1.62
CA MET A 47 10.46 19.24 -1.03
C MET A 47 10.94 17.93 -1.66
N PRO A 48 11.78 17.13 -0.98
CA PRO A 48 12.34 15.91 -1.55
C PRO A 48 11.26 14.83 -1.69
N SER A 49 11.45 13.96 -2.70
CA SER A 49 10.72 12.71 -2.86
C SER A 49 11.51 11.58 -2.20
N ILE A 50 10.96 10.94 -1.20
CA ILE A 50 11.66 9.88 -0.46
C ILE A 50 11.13 8.53 -0.96
N HIS A 51 11.89 7.87 -1.85
CA HIS A 51 11.52 6.58 -2.44
C HIS A 51 11.93 5.44 -1.54
N THR A 52 13.21 5.41 -1.14
CA THR A 52 13.71 4.44 -0.18
C THR A 52 14.46 5.13 0.95
N MET A 53 14.51 4.48 2.09
CA MET A 53 15.21 4.94 3.28
C MET A 53 16.18 3.86 3.73
N LYS A 54 17.26 4.24 4.41
CA LYS A 54 18.16 3.26 4.99
C LYS A 54 17.62 2.79 6.33
N HIS A 55 17.48 1.48 6.50
CA HIS A 55 17.34 0.82 7.79
C HIS A 55 18.57 -0.07 8.03
N GLU A 56 19.41 0.30 9.01
CA GLU A 56 20.77 -0.28 9.14
C GLU A 56 20.79 -1.78 9.44
N LYS A 57 19.73 -2.30 10.06
CA LYS A 57 19.64 -3.69 10.53
C LYS A 57 18.53 -4.50 9.86
N SER A 58 17.76 -3.89 8.96
CA SER A 58 16.68 -4.60 8.30
C SER A 58 17.19 -5.65 7.32
N GLY A 59 16.70 -6.88 7.46
CA GLY A 59 16.83 -7.94 6.46
C GLY A 59 15.78 -7.88 5.34
N VAL A 60 14.84 -6.92 5.40
CA VAL A 60 13.88 -6.68 4.32
C VAL A 60 14.63 -6.22 3.07
N LYS A 61 14.28 -6.78 1.92
CA LYS A 61 15.00 -6.58 0.65
C LYS A 61 15.15 -5.11 0.25
N HIS A 62 14.07 -4.32 0.39
CA HIS A 62 14.04 -2.89 0.13
C HIS A 62 13.23 -2.16 1.21
N ASN A 63 13.56 -0.89 1.45
CA ASN A 63 12.95 -0.08 2.50
C ASN A 63 12.27 1.14 1.89
N TYR A 64 11.02 0.98 1.47
CA TYR A 64 10.27 2.00 0.72
C TYR A 64 9.66 3.07 1.63
N GLY A 65 9.72 4.32 1.19
CA GLY A 65 8.84 5.36 1.68
C GLY A 65 7.38 5.02 1.30
N CYS A 66 6.41 5.46 2.08
CA CYS A 66 5.01 5.29 1.70
C CYS A 66 4.70 6.08 0.41
N VAL A 67 3.58 5.79 -0.22
CA VAL A 67 3.13 6.41 -1.48
C VAL A 67 3.22 7.94 -1.45
N TYR A 68 2.78 8.57 -0.35
CA TYR A 68 2.84 10.03 -0.21
C TYR A 68 4.25 10.57 0.04
N MET A 69 5.11 9.86 0.75
CA MET A 69 6.51 10.27 0.91
C MET A 69 7.23 10.35 -0.44
N GLN A 70 6.83 9.50 -1.38
CA GLN A 70 7.38 9.48 -2.73
C GLN A 70 6.81 10.58 -3.62
N THR A 71 5.56 10.99 -3.43
CA THR A 71 4.82 11.79 -4.41
C THR A 71 4.33 13.15 -3.92
N ALA A 72 4.15 13.37 -2.62
CA ALA A 72 3.45 14.53 -2.07
C ALA A 72 3.99 15.89 -2.55
N GLY A 73 5.31 16.07 -2.62
CA GLY A 73 5.90 17.34 -3.08
C GLY A 73 5.46 17.71 -4.50
N ARG A 74 5.51 16.75 -5.42
CA ARG A 74 5.12 16.97 -6.83
C ARG A 74 3.61 17.12 -6.98
N LEU A 75 2.84 16.32 -6.25
CA LEU A 75 1.39 16.35 -6.22
C LEU A 75 0.88 17.72 -5.76
N VAL A 76 1.36 18.19 -4.62
CA VAL A 76 0.97 19.48 -4.04
C VAL A 76 1.41 20.64 -4.94
N ALA A 77 2.64 20.63 -5.46
CA ALA A 77 3.14 21.67 -6.36
C ALA A 77 2.26 21.82 -7.61
N LYS A 78 1.81 20.68 -8.18
CA LYS A 78 0.91 20.69 -9.34
C LYS A 78 -0.46 21.27 -8.99
N ASN A 79 -1.07 20.84 -7.89
CA ASN A 79 -2.38 21.30 -7.47
C ASN A 79 -2.40 22.79 -7.08
N LEU A 80 -1.31 23.29 -6.50
CA LEU A 80 -1.11 24.70 -6.23
C LEU A 80 -0.69 25.52 -7.47
N ARG A 81 -0.50 24.86 -8.63
CA ARG A 81 -0.06 25.47 -9.89
C ARG A 81 1.20 26.32 -9.74
N LEU A 82 2.19 25.80 -8.99
CA LEU A 82 3.39 26.58 -8.66
C LEU A 82 4.17 27.02 -9.90
N GLU A 83 4.25 26.16 -10.92
CA GLU A 83 4.93 26.47 -12.19
C GLU A 83 4.28 27.64 -12.92
N GLU A 84 2.94 27.70 -12.98
CA GLU A 84 2.20 28.82 -13.57
C GLU A 84 2.44 30.15 -12.81
N ARG A 85 2.82 30.04 -11.53
CA ARG A 85 3.16 31.18 -10.66
C ARG A 85 4.66 31.54 -10.71
N GLY A 86 5.45 30.87 -11.57
CA GLY A 86 6.88 31.07 -11.69
C GLY A 86 7.73 30.50 -10.55
N ILE A 87 7.14 29.62 -9.71
CA ILE A 87 7.81 28.99 -8.57
C ILE A 87 8.29 27.60 -8.97
N LYS A 88 9.59 27.36 -8.88
CA LYS A 88 10.19 26.07 -9.23
C LYS A 88 10.22 25.11 -8.04
N LEU A 89 9.65 23.90 -8.20
CA LEU A 89 9.82 22.83 -7.23
C LEU A 89 11.19 22.17 -7.39
N LEU A 90 11.96 22.10 -6.31
CA LEU A 90 13.17 21.29 -6.18
C LEU A 90 12.82 20.01 -5.40
N SER A 91 12.63 18.92 -6.13
CA SER A 91 12.20 17.64 -5.56
C SER A 91 13.21 16.52 -5.90
N PRO A 92 14.42 16.56 -5.29
CA PRO A 92 15.38 15.48 -5.49
C PRO A 92 14.81 14.16 -4.98
N VAL A 93 15.11 13.09 -5.71
CA VAL A 93 14.71 11.73 -5.32
C VAL A 93 15.74 11.17 -4.35
N PHE A 94 15.29 10.79 -3.15
CA PHE A 94 16.09 10.09 -2.17
C PHE A 94 15.84 8.59 -2.31
N ASP A 95 16.86 7.89 -2.78
CA ASP A 95 16.86 6.47 -3.07
C ASP A 95 18.09 5.83 -2.43
N LEU A 96 17.97 5.53 -1.12
CA LEU A 96 19.11 5.13 -0.30
C LEU A 96 19.42 3.64 -0.39
N ASP A 97 18.41 2.79 -0.63
CA ASP A 97 18.63 1.35 -0.80
C ASP A 97 19.29 1.02 -2.14
N PHE A 98 18.97 1.78 -3.19
CA PHE A 98 19.57 1.63 -4.51
C PHE A 98 20.94 2.31 -4.67
N GLY A 99 21.42 2.94 -3.61
CA GLY A 99 22.80 3.35 -3.47
C GLY A 99 23.06 4.83 -3.15
N LYS A 100 24.04 5.05 -2.28
CA LYS A 100 24.47 6.38 -1.84
C LYS A 100 24.90 7.31 -2.99
N LYS A 101 25.35 6.74 -4.12
CA LYS A 101 25.75 7.54 -5.30
C LYS A 101 24.56 8.22 -5.97
N ALA A 102 23.39 7.55 -6.06
CA ALA A 102 22.19 8.10 -6.67
C ALA A 102 21.70 9.33 -5.87
N MET A 103 21.60 9.20 -4.54
CA MET A 103 21.22 10.31 -3.67
C MET A 103 22.22 11.47 -3.73
N ALA A 104 23.52 11.18 -3.69
CA ALA A 104 24.56 12.20 -3.79
C ALA A 104 24.46 12.96 -5.13
N SER A 105 24.24 12.24 -6.23
CA SER A 105 24.03 12.83 -7.54
C SER A 105 22.81 13.75 -7.58
N ALA A 106 21.65 13.31 -7.05
CA ALA A 106 20.44 14.10 -7.00
C ALA A 106 20.62 15.40 -6.19
N MET A 107 21.29 15.32 -5.04
CA MET A 107 21.57 16.50 -4.20
C MET A 107 22.58 17.46 -4.84
N VAL A 108 23.62 16.94 -5.48
CA VAL A 108 24.59 17.75 -6.22
C VAL A 108 23.91 18.44 -7.40
N GLN A 109 23.07 17.74 -8.14
CA GLN A 109 22.30 18.31 -9.24
C GLN A 109 21.40 19.46 -8.73
N THR A 110 20.64 19.25 -7.65
CA THR A 110 19.79 20.28 -7.04
C THR A 110 20.60 21.51 -6.62
N GLY A 111 21.76 21.31 -6.00
CA GLY A 111 22.64 22.41 -5.63
C GLY A 111 23.22 23.16 -6.84
N THR A 112 23.49 22.42 -7.93
CA THR A 112 23.99 23.01 -9.18
C THR A 112 22.89 23.84 -9.88
N GLU A 113 21.64 23.41 -9.84
CA GLU A 113 20.49 24.19 -10.32
C GLU A 113 20.32 25.51 -9.56
N LEU A 114 20.74 25.54 -8.30
CA LEU A 114 20.80 26.78 -7.48
C LEU A 114 22.09 27.60 -7.70
N GLY A 115 22.94 27.20 -8.63
CA GLY A 115 24.17 27.92 -8.99
C GLY A 115 25.39 27.59 -8.12
N PHE A 116 25.33 26.53 -7.29
CA PHE A 116 26.50 26.14 -6.49
C PHE A 116 27.41 25.16 -7.25
N ALA A 117 28.72 25.28 -7.04
CA ALA A 117 29.67 24.32 -7.62
C ALA A 117 29.56 22.92 -7.01
N PRO A 118 29.66 21.83 -7.81
CA PRO A 118 29.52 20.46 -7.33
C PRO A 118 30.34 20.08 -6.09
N PRO A 119 31.62 20.51 -5.94
CA PRO A 119 32.37 20.21 -4.72
C PRO A 119 31.77 20.83 -3.45
N LYS A 120 31.17 22.03 -3.58
CA LYS A 120 30.50 22.70 -2.45
C LYS A 120 29.20 21.95 -2.07
N CYS A 121 28.45 21.48 -3.06
CA CYS A 121 27.26 20.65 -2.83
C CYS A 121 27.61 19.33 -2.13
N MET A 122 28.69 18.67 -2.54
CA MET A 122 29.16 17.43 -1.91
C MET A 122 29.60 17.67 -0.45
N ALA A 123 30.34 18.75 -0.19
CA ALA A 123 30.75 19.10 1.17
C ALA A 123 29.53 19.38 2.08
N ALA A 124 28.51 20.09 1.55
CA ALA A 124 27.26 20.32 2.27
C ALA A 124 26.51 19.02 2.59
N LEU A 125 26.44 18.09 1.63
CA LEU A 125 25.81 16.77 1.83
C LEU A 125 26.51 15.97 2.93
N LEU A 126 27.85 15.93 2.94
CA LEU A 126 28.62 15.24 3.97
C LEU A 126 28.39 15.86 5.35
N THR A 127 28.38 17.19 5.43
CA THR A 127 28.12 17.93 6.67
C THR A 127 26.69 17.63 7.20
N GLY A 128 25.69 17.66 6.31
CA GLY A 128 24.31 17.33 6.67
C GLY A 128 24.16 15.90 7.15
N SER A 129 24.76 14.94 6.46
CA SER A 129 24.73 13.52 6.88
C SER A 129 25.38 13.30 8.25
N ALA A 130 26.50 13.98 8.53
CA ALA A 130 27.14 13.92 9.85
C ALA A 130 26.25 14.54 10.96
N ALA A 131 25.55 15.63 10.63
CA ALA A 131 24.63 16.28 11.58
C ALA A 131 23.43 15.37 11.92
N VAL A 132 22.84 14.71 10.93
CA VAL A 132 21.75 13.74 11.15
C VAL A 132 22.21 12.60 12.04
N LYS A 133 23.39 12.01 11.74
CA LYS A 133 23.95 10.95 12.60
C LYS A 133 24.14 11.42 14.05
N LYS A 134 24.73 12.60 14.24
CA LYS A 134 24.93 13.18 15.57
C LYS A 134 23.61 13.37 16.32
N TYR A 135 22.57 13.81 15.63
CA TYR A 135 21.23 13.97 16.19
C TYR A 135 20.69 12.62 16.68
N THR A 136 20.70 11.59 15.85
CA THR A 136 20.23 10.25 16.21
C THR A 136 21.00 9.68 17.42
N ASP A 137 22.35 9.73 17.38
CA ASP A 137 23.19 9.25 18.47
C ASP A 137 22.87 10.00 19.79
N SER A 138 22.55 11.30 19.70
CA SER A 138 22.20 12.11 20.89
C SER A 138 20.83 11.75 21.45
N MET A 139 19.84 11.49 20.59
CA MET A 139 18.50 11.08 21.02
C MET A 139 18.54 9.76 21.78
N GLU A 140 19.24 8.76 21.26
CA GLU A 140 19.43 7.47 21.94
C GLU A 140 20.18 7.61 23.27
N ALA A 141 21.24 8.44 23.31
CA ALA A 141 21.99 8.68 24.53
C ALA A 141 21.10 9.30 25.64
N MET A 142 20.26 10.28 25.27
CA MET A 142 19.29 10.90 26.20
C MET A 142 18.26 9.87 26.70
N GLY A 143 17.74 9.04 25.79
CA GLY A 143 16.82 7.96 26.17
C GLY A 143 17.45 6.97 27.15
N LYS A 144 18.68 6.56 26.87
CA LYS A 144 19.44 5.67 27.73
C LYS A 144 19.66 6.29 29.11
N GLU A 145 20.10 7.55 29.18
CA GLU A 145 20.33 8.26 30.44
C GLU A 145 19.06 8.31 31.32
N LEU A 146 17.92 8.64 30.71
CA LEU A 146 16.63 8.64 31.40
C LEU A 146 16.31 7.25 31.95
N LEU A 147 16.40 6.22 31.10
CA LEU A 147 16.06 4.85 31.50
C LEU A 147 16.97 4.30 32.61
N ASP A 148 18.27 4.61 32.55
CA ASP A 148 19.24 4.22 33.59
C ASP A 148 18.97 4.92 34.93
N SER A 149 18.25 6.06 34.92
CA SER A 149 17.88 6.84 36.10
C SER A 149 16.56 6.43 36.75
N LEU A 150 15.80 5.53 36.12
CA LEU A 150 14.45 5.17 36.59
C LEU A 150 14.47 4.36 37.88
N ARG A 151 13.55 4.70 38.77
CA ARG A 151 13.21 3.82 39.90
C ARG A 151 12.32 2.67 39.42
N PRO A 152 12.32 1.53 40.13
CA PRO A 152 11.52 0.36 39.72
C PRO A 152 10.01 0.61 39.61
N ASP A 153 9.48 1.57 40.37
CA ASP A 153 8.06 1.94 40.41
C ASP A 153 7.67 3.02 39.39
N GLU A 154 8.64 3.69 38.78
CA GLU A 154 8.37 4.76 37.82
C GLU A 154 7.90 4.23 36.46
N LYS A 155 6.97 4.95 35.87
CA LYS A 155 6.43 4.66 34.55
C LYS A 155 6.85 5.74 33.56
N VAL A 156 7.24 5.33 32.37
CA VAL A 156 7.61 6.22 31.27
C VAL A 156 6.70 5.93 30.07
N LEU A 157 6.08 6.96 29.55
CA LEU A 157 5.30 6.88 28.32
C LEU A 157 6.24 7.07 27.12
N VAL A 158 6.06 6.24 26.13
CA VAL A 158 6.79 6.32 24.85
C VAL A 158 5.83 6.76 23.77
N LEU A 159 6.05 7.93 23.22
CA LEU A 159 5.31 8.42 22.07
C LEU A 159 5.76 7.65 20.82
N ILE A 160 4.88 6.83 20.29
CA ILE A 160 5.07 6.05 19.08
C ILE A 160 4.37 6.77 17.96
N THR A 161 5.12 7.31 17.02
CA THR A 161 4.60 7.95 15.82
C THR A 161 5.75 8.27 14.87
N ARG A 162 5.46 8.99 13.79
CA ARG A 162 6.47 9.47 12.83
C ARG A 162 7.16 10.75 13.29
N PRO A 163 8.38 11.04 12.84
CA PRO A 163 9.16 12.19 13.29
C PRO A 163 8.43 13.54 13.15
N TYR A 164 7.63 13.72 12.11
CA TYR A 164 6.89 14.97 11.89
C TYR A 164 5.77 15.17 12.93
N ASP A 165 5.08 14.11 13.34
CA ASP A 165 4.06 14.20 14.39
C ASP A 165 4.69 14.48 15.76
N MET A 166 5.91 13.98 16.03
CA MET A 166 6.58 14.21 17.31
C MET A 166 6.83 15.69 17.57
N SER A 167 7.18 16.45 16.55
CA SER A 167 7.62 17.84 16.66
C SER A 167 6.53 18.87 16.36
N ASP A 168 5.48 18.49 15.66
CA ASP A 168 4.41 19.41 15.27
C ASP A 168 3.25 19.38 16.28
N PRO A 169 2.95 20.49 16.99
CA PRO A 169 1.95 20.53 18.03
C PRO A 169 0.50 20.38 17.51
N VAL A 170 0.26 20.62 16.22
CA VAL A 170 -1.05 20.42 15.62
C VAL A 170 -1.21 18.96 15.24
N LEU A 171 -0.24 18.37 14.53
CA LEU A 171 -0.27 16.97 14.13
C LEU A 171 -0.27 16.01 15.32
N ASN A 172 0.34 16.37 16.44
CA ASN A 172 0.28 15.54 17.66
C ASN A 172 -0.85 15.95 18.64
N MET A 173 -1.75 16.86 18.25
CA MET A 173 -2.87 17.36 19.06
C MET A 173 -2.45 17.83 20.46
N GLN A 174 -1.23 18.37 20.62
CA GLN A 174 -0.61 18.74 21.89
C GLN A 174 -0.56 17.61 22.94
N ILE A 175 -0.72 16.34 22.54
CA ILE A 175 -0.70 15.18 23.44
C ILE A 175 0.58 15.13 24.28
N PRO A 176 1.79 15.34 23.74
CA PRO A 176 3.00 15.40 24.56
C PRO A 176 2.91 16.43 25.68
N LYS A 177 2.42 17.63 25.38
CA LYS A 177 2.24 18.70 26.37
C LYS A 177 1.21 18.30 27.43
N LEU A 178 0.07 17.75 27.03
CA LEU A 178 -0.97 17.29 27.95
C LEU A 178 -0.49 16.21 28.92
N LEU A 179 0.37 15.32 28.47
CA LEU A 179 0.97 14.27 29.30
C LEU A 179 2.00 14.84 30.28
N LEU A 180 2.87 15.75 29.81
CA LEU A 180 3.85 16.43 30.66
C LEU A 180 3.20 17.28 31.76
N GLU A 181 2.12 18.01 31.45
CA GLU A 181 1.33 18.80 32.40
C GLU A 181 0.69 17.92 33.52
N ARG A 182 0.47 16.64 33.23
CA ARG A 182 0.00 15.64 34.21
C ARG A 182 1.12 14.94 34.96
N GLY A 183 2.36 15.43 34.83
CA GLY A 183 3.52 14.91 35.51
C GLY A 183 4.05 13.58 34.95
N CYS A 184 3.62 13.16 33.76
CA CYS A 184 4.14 11.96 33.14
C CYS A 184 5.59 12.15 32.67
N LYS A 185 6.42 11.12 32.83
CA LYS A 185 7.70 11.04 32.13
C LYS A 185 7.42 10.57 30.71
N LEU A 186 7.92 11.29 29.72
CA LEU A 186 7.65 11.05 28.29
C LEU A 186 8.95 11.02 27.50
N ILE A 187 9.08 10.03 26.64
CA ILE A 187 10.12 9.95 25.60
C ILE A 187 9.49 9.64 24.23
N ASN A 188 10.23 9.86 23.16
CA ASN A 188 9.83 9.49 21.81
C ASN A 188 10.41 8.13 21.44
N LEU A 189 9.85 7.52 20.43
CA LEU A 189 10.35 6.28 19.82
C LEU A 189 11.85 6.37 19.45
N GLU A 190 12.32 7.54 18.98
CA GLU A 190 13.72 7.78 18.60
C GLU A 190 14.71 7.77 19.79
N HIS A 191 14.24 7.83 21.02
CA HIS A 191 15.06 7.63 22.21
C HIS A 191 15.32 6.15 22.51
N LEU A 192 14.64 5.24 21.82
CA LEU A 192 14.80 3.81 21.95
C LEU A 192 15.66 3.26 20.80
N PRO A 193 16.50 2.25 21.04
CA PRO A 193 17.33 1.64 20.00
C PRO A 193 16.54 0.68 19.10
N GLY A 194 15.29 1.03 18.73
CA GLY A 194 14.38 0.19 17.98
C GLY A 194 14.91 -0.17 16.60
N HIS A 195 15.59 0.76 15.92
CA HIS A 195 16.21 0.54 14.61
C HIS A 195 17.43 -0.40 14.67
N SER A 196 17.90 -0.80 15.83
CA SER A 196 18.94 -1.80 16.02
C SER A 196 18.39 -3.24 16.04
N ILE A 197 17.06 -3.42 15.96
CA ILE A 197 16.41 -4.72 15.98
C ILE A 197 15.92 -5.03 14.55
N ASP A 198 16.41 -6.14 14.00
CA ASP A 198 15.88 -6.69 12.76
C ASP A 198 14.63 -7.52 13.06
N ILE A 199 13.50 -7.11 12.49
CA ILE A 199 12.22 -7.80 12.63
C ILE A 199 11.79 -8.53 11.34
N SER A 200 12.66 -8.58 10.34
CA SER A 200 12.33 -9.12 9.02
C SER A 200 11.97 -10.61 9.03
N ASP A 201 12.48 -11.39 9.97
CA ASP A 201 12.10 -12.79 10.13
C ASP A 201 10.62 -12.96 10.51
N GLU A 202 10.05 -12.02 11.24
CA GLU A 202 8.64 -12.04 11.64
C GLU A 202 7.75 -11.23 10.70
N TYR A 203 8.31 -10.16 10.13
CA TYR A 203 7.61 -9.20 9.28
C TYR A 203 8.38 -8.95 7.97
N PRO A 204 8.52 -9.94 7.10
CA PRO A 204 9.34 -9.83 5.88
C PRO A 204 8.81 -8.81 4.87
N ASN A 205 7.51 -8.47 4.93
CA ASN A 205 6.83 -7.58 3.99
C ASN A 205 6.49 -6.21 4.58
N ILE A 206 7.02 -5.86 5.74
CA ILE A 206 6.92 -4.49 6.25
C ILE A 206 8.03 -3.67 5.63
N TYR A 207 7.82 -3.22 4.40
CA TYR A 207 8.81 -2.45 3.63
C TYR A 207 9.01 -1.02 4.13
N TRP A 208 8.13 -0.49 4.99
CA TRP A 208 8.22 0.86 5.51
C TRP A 208 9.17 0.95 6.71
N PRO A 209 10.32 1.68 6.62
CA PRO A 209 11.28 1.78 7.72
C PRO A 209 10.67 2.29 9.02
N PHE A 210 9.76 3.28 8.93
CA PHE A 210 9.03 3.75 10.11
C PHE A 210 8.09 2.68 10.67
N GLY A 211 7.49 1.86 9.81
CA GLY A 211 6.67 0.72 10.25
C GLY A 211 7.51 -0.32 11.00
N GLN A 212 8.68 -0.64 10.47
CA GLN A 212 9.63 -1.53 11.15
C GLN A 212 10.05 -0.96 12.50
N HIS A 213 10.36 0.34 12.59
CA HIS A 213 10.74 1.01 13.83
C HIS A 213 9.59 1.03 14.85
N ILE A 214 8.35 1.24 14.42
CA ILE A 214 7.15 1.18 15.28
C ILE A 214 6.99 -0.22 15.88
N LEU A 215 7.10 -1.27 15.09
CA LEU A 215 6.94 -2.65 15.56
C LEU A 215 8.11 -3.11 16.44
N SER A 216 9.34 -2.76 16.09
CA SER A 216 10.50 -3.04 16.96
C SER A 216 10.43 -2.27 18.28
N GLY A 217 9.94 -1.02 18.26
CA GLY A 217 9.65 -0.23 19.45
C GLY A 217 8.58 -0.87 20.33
N ALA A 218 7.51 -1.41 19.73
CA ALA A 218 6.49 -2.17 20.46
C ALA A 218 7.07 -3.37 21.21
N LYS A 219 7.97 -4.13 20.56
CA LYS A 219 8.68 -5.26 21.18
C LYS A 219 9.54 -4.82 22.37
N LEU A 220 10.25 -3.71 22.24
CA LEU A 220 11.04 -3.14 23.36
C LEU A 220 10.15 -2.72 24.51
N ILE A 221 9.07 -2.00 24.23
CA ILE A 221 8.13 -1.52 25.24
C ILE A 221 7.47 -2.69 25.96
N LYS A 222 7.00 -3.70 25.20
CA LYS A 222 6.37 -4.90 25.76
C LYS A 222 7.27 -5.59 26.79
N ASN A 223 8.55 -5.72 26.47
CA ASN A 223 9.52 -6.44 27.30
C ASN A 223 10.07 -5.59 28.47
N HIS A 224 9.88 -4.28 28.47
CA HIS A 224 10.39 -3.41 29.52
C HIS A 224 9.29 -3.04 30.53
N PRO A 225 9.47 -3.33 31.84
CA PRO A 225 8.40 -3.19 32.83
C PRO A 225 7.90 -1.76 33.01
N ASN A 226 8.75 -0.77 32.83
CA ASN A 226 8.46 0.65 33.08
C ASN A 226 7.94 1.41 31.86
N LEU A 227 8.03 0.84 30.63
CA LEU A 227 7.64 1.54 29.40
C LEU A 227 6.20 1.22 29.01
N TYR A 228 5.45 2.24 28.57
CA TYR A 228 4.08 2.13 28.08
C TYR A 228 3.92 2.99 26.83
N ALA A 229 3.26 2.47 25.81
CA ALA A 229 3.13 3.16 24.55
C ALA A 229 1.94 4.14 24.51
N VAL A 230 2.17 5.29 23.90
CA VAL A 230 1.14 6.20 23.38
C VAL A 230 1.35 6.25 21.87
N TYR A 231 0.52 5.51 21.13
CA TYR A 231 0.63 5.37 19.68
C TYR A 231 -0.30 6.35 18.98
N LEU A 232 0.28 7.29 18.22
CA LEU A 232 -0.45 8.22 17.39
C LEU A 232 -0.42 7.74 15.94
N THR A 233 -1.60 7.56 15.37
CA THR A 233 -1.80 7.18 13.96
C THR A 233 -2.44 8.33 13.21
N ASN A 234 -2.21 8.42 11.91
CA ASN A 234 -2.77 9.48 11.08
C ASN A 234 -3.94 8.98 10.26
N HIS A 235 -5.04 9.72 10.27
CA HIS A 235 -6.20 9.43 9.47
C HIS A 235 -5.86 9.39 7.97
N GLY A 236 -6.37 8.39 7.25
CA GLY A 236 -6.08 8.17 5.83
C GLY A 236 -4.66 7.65 5.53
N CYS A 237 -3.90 7.25 6.56
CA CYS A 237 -2.59 6.66 6.38
C CYS A 237 -2.69 5.15 6.11
N GLY A 238 -2.46 4.71 4.85
CA GLY A 238 -2.50 3.29 4.49
C GLY A 238 -1.58 2.40 5.33
N PRO A 239 -0.28 2.73 5.52
CA PRO A 239 0.58 1.97 6.42
C PRO A 239 0.04 1.86 7.85
N ASP A 240 -0.48 2.95 8.45
CA ASP A 240 -0.97 2.90 9.84
C ASP A 240 -2.19 2.01 10.01
N THR A 241 -3.07 1.94 8.99
CA THR A 241 -4.23 1.05 9.06
C THR A 241 -3.82 -0.42 9.21
N MET A 242 -2.73 -0.81 8.57
CA MET A 242 -2.17 -2.16 8.66
C MET A 242 -1.32 -2.35 9.93
N LEU A 243 -0.45 -1.38 10.24
CA LEU A 243 0.46 -1.45 11.39
C LEU A 243 -0.28 -1.46 12.72
N SER A 244 -1.45 -0.82 12.83
CA SER A 244 -2.24 -0.78 14.05
C SER A 244 -2.63 -2.18 14.55
N HIS A 245 -2.98 -3.07 13.64
CA HIS A 245 -3.31 -4.46 13.97
C HIS A 245 -2.07 -5.23 14.45
N LEU A 246 -0.95 -5.06 13.76
CA LEU A 246 0.31 -5.72 14.13
C LEU A 246 0.87 -5.17 15.44
N PHE A 247 0.76 -3.85 15.65
CA PHE A 247 1.15 -3.20 16.91
C PHE A 247 0.33 -3.75 18.08
N ARG A 248 -0.99 -3.84 17.94
CA ARG A 248 -1.88 -4.43 18.96
C ARG A 248 -1.46 -5.85 19.30
N ARG A 249 -1.17 -6.68 18.28
CA ARG A 249 -0.66 -8.04 18.46
C ARG A 249 0.65 -8.06 19.24
N GLU A 250 1.60 -7.17 18.91
CA GLU A 250 2.88 -7.09 19.62
C GLU A 250 2.72 -6.66 21.08
N MET A 251 1.86 -5.70 21.35
CA MET A 251 1.62 -5.25 22.74
C MET A 251 0.94 -6.33 23.58
N GLY A 252 0.06 -7.15 23.00
CA GLY A 252 -0.68 -8.20 23.71
C GLY A 252 -1.47 -7.63 24.90
N ASP A 253 -1.26 -8.19 26.10
CA ASP A 253 -1.97 -7.75 27.32
C ASP A 253 -1.37 -6.47 27.95
N LYS A 254 -0.27 -5.95 27.44
CA LYS A 254 0.33 -4.74 28.00
C LYS A 254 -0.49 -3.51 27.63
N PRO A 255 -0.91 -2.69 28.62
CA PRO A 255 -1.69 -1.49 28.36
C PRO A 255 -0.95 -0.50 27.47
N TYR A 256 -1.67 0.06 26.52
CA TYR A 256 -1.21 1.16 25.66
C TYR A 256 -2.39 2.05 25.26
N LEU A 257 -2.09 3.28 24.86
CA LEU A 257 -3.07 4.21 24.31
C LEU A 257 -2.80 4.38 22.81
N GLN A 258 -3.83 4.18 21.98
CA GLN A 258 -3.77 4.53 20.56
C GLN A 258 -4.75 5.68 20.29
N ILE A 259 -4.31 6.70 19.58
CA ILE A 259 -5.13 7.84 19.17
C ILE A 259 -4.91 8.06 17.68
N GLU A 260 -5.99 8.03 16.90
CA GLU A 260 -5.97 8.46 15.51
C GLU A 260 -6.15 9.98 15.44
N VAL A 261 -5.26 10.64 14.70
CA VAL A 261 -5.24 12.09 14.52
C VAL A 261 -5.93 12.45 13.21
N ASP A 262 -6.91 13.34 13.28
CA ASP A 262 -7.63 13.88 12.12
C ASP A 262 -8.02 15.35 12.34
N GLU A 263 -8.64 15.97 11.33
CA GLU A 263 -9.16 17.34 11.41
C GLU A 263 -10.40 17.52 12.29
N HIS A 264 -11.04 16.44 12.70
CA HIS A 264 -12.31 16.45 13.46
C HIS A 264 -12.11 16.12 14.94
N TYR A 265 -10.84 16.07 15.39
CA TYR A 265 -10.58 15.69 16.76
C TYR A 265 -11.24 16.61 17.79
N SER A 266 -11.70 15.99 18.88
CA SER A 266 -12.22 16.71 20.02
C SER A 266 -11.16 16.74 21.14
N PRO A 267 -10.69 17.91 21.58
CA PRO A 267 -9.74 18.00 22.72
C PRO A 267 -10.27 17.29 23.96
N VAL A 268 -11.58 17.39 24.22
CA VAL A 268 -12.22 16.72 25.38
C VAL A 268 -12.15 15.21 25.24
N GLY A 269 -12.41 14.67 24.05
CA GLY A 269 -12.31 13.23 23.79
C GLY A 269 -10.89 12.70 23.98
N VAL A 270 -9.88 13.43 23.53
CA VAL A 270 -8.47 13.08 23.73
C VAL A 270 -8.10 13.10 25.22
N ILE A 271 -8.48 14.16 25.94
CA ILE A 271 -8.24 14.29 27.38
C ILE A 271 -8.85 13.11 28.15
N THR A 272 -10.12 12.80 27.88
CA THR A 272 -10.81 11.68 28.55
C THR A 272 -10.12 10.34 28.31
N ARG A 273 -9.64 10.08 27.09
CA ARG A 273 -8.90 8.84 26.75
C ARG A 273 -7.55 8.80 27.46
N ILE A 274 -6.82 9.92 27.51
CA ILE A 274 -5.57 10.03 28.25
C ILE A 274 -5.80 9.72 29.74
N GLU A 275 -6.81 10.33 30.36
CA GLU A 275 -7.11 10.13 31.79
C GLU A 275 -7.52 8.69 32.09
N ALA A 276 -8.37 8.09 31.26
CA ALA A 276 -8.73 6.68 31.38
C ALA A 276 -7.50 5.75 31.26
N PHE A 277 -6.59 6.05 30.33
CA PHE A 277 -5.35 5.31 30.18
C PHE A 277 -4.44 5.46 31.42
N LEU A 278 -4.21 6.69 31.89
CA LEU A 278 -3.38 6.92 33.08
C LEU A 278 -3.95 6.22 34.31
N ASN A 279 -5.27 6.28 34.54
CA ASN A 279 -5.93 5.53 35.60
C ASN A 279 -5.73 4.01 35.47
N SER A 280 -5.79 3.47 34.24
CA SER A 280 -5.52 2.04 34.02
C SER A 280 -4.08 1.67 34.38
N LEU A 281 -3.14 2.57 34.15
CA LEU A 281 -1.74 2.36 34.50
C LEU A 281 -1.50 2.37 36.01
N GLU A 282 -2.26 3.14 36.80
CA GLU A 282 -2.12 3.15 38.27
C GLU A 282 -2.37 1.76 38.86
N HIS A 283 -3.29 1.01 38.29
CA HIS A 283 -3.65 -0.34 38.71
C HIS A 283 -2.75 -1.43 38.11
N HIS A 284 -1.97 -1.10 37.08
CA HIS A 284 -1.04 -2.05 36.48
C HIS A 284 0.26 -2.15 37.27
N LYS A 285 0.49 -3.30 37.89
CA LYS A 285 1.70 -3.56 38.67
C LYS A 285 2.90 -3.76 37.75
N THR A 286 3.91 -2.92 37.91
CA THR A 286 5.23 -3.18 37.32
C THR A 286 5.90 -4.33 38.07
N VAL A 287 6.26 -5.37 37.35
CA VAL A 287 7.13 -6.43 37.90
C VAL A 287 8.55 -5.89 37.90
N SER A 288 9.22 -5.89 39.06
CA SER A 288 10.58 -5.37 39.22
C SER A 288 11.54 -6.07 38.24
N ALA A 289 12.06 -5.35 37.28
CA ALA A 289 13.13 -5.79 36.40
C ALA A 289 14.12 -4.63 36.18
N GLY A 290 15.33 -4.96 35.77
CA GLY A 290 16.41 -4.01 35.63
C GLY A 290 16.15 -2.84 34.69
N SER A 291 16.86 -1.76 34.94
CA SER A 291 16.74 -0.46 34.23
C SER A 291 17.27 -0.43 32.80
N ALA A 292 17.87 -1.50 32.31
CA ALA A 292 18.50 -1.50 30.98
C ALA A 292 17.62 -2.15 29.93
N ILE A 293 17.48 -1.48 28.77
CA ILE A 293 16.91 -2.09 27.57
C ILE A 293 17.86 -3.18 27.07
N ASP A 294 17.38 -4.42 27.09
CA ASP A 294 18.15 -5.55 26.55
C ASP A 294 17.67 -5.90 25.15
N ILE A 295 18.34 -5.33 24.14
CA ILE A 295 18.07 -5.59 22.73
C ILE A 295 18.30 -7.07 22.38
N LYS A 296 19.20 -7.76 23.09
CA LYS A 296 19.56 -9.16 22.80
C LYS A 296 18.47 -10.15 23.20
N ASN A 297 17.61 -9.77 24.12
CA ASN A 297 16.49 -10.59 24.61
C ASN A 297 15.15 -10.24 23.96
N VAL A 298 15.15 -9.38 22.93
CA VAL A 298 13.93 -9.15 22.14
C VAL A 298 13.68 -10.37 21.25
N SER A 299 12.56 -11.06 21.52
CA SER A 299 12.16 -12.20 20.72
C SER A 299 11.58 -11.74 19.38
N VAL A 300 12.21 -12.16 18.30
CA VAL A 300 11.66 -12.07 16.93
C VAL A 300 11.28 -13.50 16.54
N LYS A 301 9.99 -13.71 16.29
CA LYS A 301 9.48 -15.02 15.88
C LYS A 301 9.79 -15.23 14.41
N HIS A 302 10.07 -16.47 14.02
CA HIS A 302 10.10 -16.81 12.60
C HIS A 302 8.67 -16.86 12.04
N TYR A 303 8.46 -16.22 10.88
CA TYR A 303 7.19 -16.34 10.16
C TYR A 303 7.22 -17.60 9.30
N ASP A 304 6.52 -18.62 9.77
CA ASP A 304 6.37 -19.86 9.03
C ASP A 304 5.34 -19.67 7.90
N VAL A 305 5.84 -19.48 6.68
CA VAL A 305 5.00 -19.37 5.49
C VAL A 305 4.54 -20.76 5.09
N LYS A 306 3.25 -21.02 5.21
CA LYS A 306 2.67 -22.25 4.67
C LYS A 306 2.83 -22.31 3.16
N ARG A 307 3.07 -23.50 2.63
CA ARG A 307 3.37 -23.73 1.22
C ARG A 307 2.41 -24.76 0.65
N LEU A 308 2.06 -24.58 -0.63
CA LEU A 308 1.19 -25.51 -1.37
C LEU A 308 1.77 -26.93 -1.44
N ASP A 309 3.09 -27.08 -1.45
CA ASP A 309 3.78 -28.37 -1.58
C ASP A 309 3.88 -29.16 -0.27
N THR A 310 3.69 -28.55 0.89
CA THR A 310 3.95 -29.18 2.19
C THR A 310 2.70 -29.38 3.05
N ASP A 311 1.68 -28.54 2.93
CA ASP A 311 0.45 -28.62 3.72
C ASP A 311 -0.63 -29.38 2.94
N THR A 312 -1.36 -30.31 3.55
CA THR A 312 -2.38 -31.16 2.91
C THR A 312 -3.82 -30.71 3.11
N ALA A 313 -4.09 -29.66 3.87
CA ALA A 313 -5.45 -29.15 4.07
C ALA A 313 -6.04 -28.57 2.76
N PRO A 314 -7.36 -28.59 2.56
CA PRO A 314 -8.02 -27.96 1.42
C PRO A 314 -7.60 -26.49 1.25
N VAL A 315 -7.55 -26.03 0.02
CA VAL A 315 -7.10 -24.68 -0.33
C VAL A 315 -8.27 -23.84 -0.83
N TYR A 316 -8.44 -22.66 -0.27
CA TYR A 316 -9.38 -21.66 -0.75
C TYR A 316 -8.62 -20.52 -1.43
N ILE A 317 -9.13 -20.07 -2.57
CA ILE A 317 -8.56 -18.91 -3.30
C ILE A 317 -9.62 -17.81 -3.44
N PRO A 318 -9.23 -16.53 -3.43
CA PRO A 318 -10.15 -15.42 -3.65
C PRO A 318 -10.83 -15.51 -5.01
N TYR A 319 -12.07 -15.02 -5.08
CA TYR A 319 -12.78 -14.88 -6.34
C TYR A 319 -12.21 -13.71 -7.15
N LEU A 320 -11.75 -13.99 -8.35
CA LEU A 320 -11.27 -13.05 -9.36
C LEU A 320 -11.86 -13.40 -10.74
N GLY A 321 -13.17 -13.60 -10.79
CA GLY A 321 -13.85 -14.00 -12.03
C GLY A 321 -13.27 -15.29 -12.64
N LEU A 322 -13.06 -15.28 -13.95
CA LEU A 322 -12.55 -16.44 -14.69
C LEU A 322 -11.12 -16.84 -14.31
N TYR A 323 -10.32 -15.90 -13.81
CA TYR A 323 -8.95 -16.20 -13.37
C TYR A 323 -8.90 -17.17 -12.19
N SER A 324 -9.91 -17.12 -11.32
CA SER A 324 -9.96 -18.05 -10.19
C SER A 324 -10.12 -19.50 -10.62
N ALA A 325 -10.89 -19.75 -11.68
CA ALA A 325 -11.05 -21.11 -12.22
C ALA A 325 -9.70 -21.64 -12.76
N MET A 326 -8.96 -20.82 -13.48
CA MET A 326 -7.63 -21.19 -14.02
C MET A 326 -6.59 -21.35 -12.92
N ALA A 327 -6.60 -20.48 -11.90
CA ALA A 327 -5.73 -20.62 -10.73
C ALA A 327 -6.05 -21.89 -9.94
N ALA A 328 -7.31 -22.23 -9.79
CA ALA A 328 -7.74 -23.49 -9.14
C ALA A 328 -7.26 -24.71 -9.91
N ASP A 329 -7.41 -24.74 -11.23
CA ASP A 329 -6.93 -25.83 -12.07
C ASP A 329 -5.39 -25.97 -12.01
N TYR A 330 -4.68 -24.85 -12.01
CA TYR A 330 -3.23 -24.84 -11.82
C TYR A 330 -2.82 -25.48 -10.50
N ILE A 331 -3.43 -25.07 -9.38
CA ILE A 331 -3.10 -25.61 -8.07
C ILE A 331 -3.46 -27.08 -7.95
N ARG A 332 -4.61 -27.50 -8.52
CA ARG A 332 -4.99 -28.92 -8.55
C ARG A 332 -4.01 -29.79 -9.32
N SER A 333 -3.62 -29.32 -10.51
CA SER A 333 -2.80 -30.11 -11.42
C SER A 333 -1.32 -30.15 -11.02
N GLU A 334 -0.76 -29.06 -10.49
CA GLU A 334 0.66 -28.99 -10.12
C GLU A 334 0.94 -29.45 -8.70
N TYR A 335 -0.01 -29.25 -7.79
CA TYR A 335 0.20 -29.55 -6.37
C TYR A 335 -0.71 -30.68 -5.83
N GLY A 336 -1.61 -31.22 -6.66
CA GLY A 336 -2.53 -32.28 -6.24
C GLY A 336 -3.47 -31.88 -5.11
N ARG A 337 -3.85 -30.58 -5.02
CA ARG A 337 -4.60 -30.03 -3.90
C ARG A 337 -6.09 -29.96 -4.21
N ASP A 338 -6.93 -30.19 -3.19
CA ASP A 338 -8.35 -29.85 -3.27
C ASP A 338 -8.50 -28.33 -3.15
N VAL A 339 -9.06 -27.67 -4.18
CA VAL A 339 -9.16 -26.22 -4.28
C VAL A 339 -10.60 -25.77 -4.44
N MET A 340 -11.00 -24.84 -3.61
CA MET A 340 -12.29 -24.17 -3.65
C MET A 340 -12.10 -22.67 -3.90
N ILE A 341 -13.04 -22.08 -4.63
CA ILE A 341 -13.08 -20.64 -4.87
C ILE A 341 -14.01 -20.03 -3.84
N MET A 342 -13.54 -18.96 -3.15
CA MET A 342 -14.34 -18.20 -2.19
C MET A 342 -15.49 -17.48 -2.89
N SER A 343 -16.44 -16.98 -2.11
CA SER A 343 -17.49 -16.10 -2.60
C SER A 343 -16.92 -14.82 -3.20
N GLU A 344 -17.61 -14.24 -4.15
CA GLU A 344 -17.40 -12.88 -4.60
C GLU A 344 -17.53 -11.91 -3.42
N ILE A 345 -16.72 -10.85 -3.40
CA ILE A 345 -16.82 -9.82 -2.35
C ILE A 345 -18.06 -8.97 -2.63
N SER A 346 -19.02 -9.02 -1.73
CA SER A 346 -20.20 -8.17 -1.70
C SER A 346 -20.25 -7.36 -0.39
N GLU A 347 -21.29 -6.56 -0.22
CA GLU A 347 -21.53 -5.82 1.03
C GLU A 347 -21.49 -6.74 2.27
N LYS A 348 -22.01 -7.96 2.16
CA LYS A 348 -21.99 -8.97 3.25
C LYS A 348 -20.57 -9.25 3.72
N GLN A 349 -19.63 -9.51 2.81
CA GLN A 349 -18.23 -9.78 3.17
C GLN A 349 -17.56 -8.53 3.73
N VAL A 350 -17.86 -7.36 3.17
CA VAL A 350 -17.34 -6.08 3.70
C VAL A 350 -17.85 -5.85 5.12
N GLU A 351 -19.16 -6.03 5.39
CA GLU A 351 -19.71 -5.90 6.74
C GLU A 351 -19.10 -6.89 7.73
N LEU A 352 -18.92 -8.14 7.31
CA LEU A 352 -18.31 -9.17 8.16
C LEU A 352 -16.84 -8.80 8.48
N GLY A 353 -16.08 -8.33 7.52
CA GLY A 353 -14.71 -7.85 7.72
C GLY A 353 -14.65 -6.63 8.64
N ARG A 354 -15.60 -5.70 8.52
CA ARG A 354 -15.71 -4.51 9.40
C ARG A 354 -15.86 -4.84 10.87
N THR A 355 -16.27 -6.05 11.23
CA THR A 355 -16.32 -6.48 12.64
C THR A 355 -14.94 -6.55 13.30
N MET A 356 -13.86 -6.59 12.52
CA MET A 356 -12.49 -6.69 13.01
C MET A 356 -11.58 -5.56 12.50
N THR A 357 -12.00 -4.75 11.54
CA THR A 357 -11.29 -3.56 11.09
C THR A 357 -11.71 -2.35 11.94
N VAL A 358 -10.84 -1.35 12.08
CA VAL A 358 -11.04 -0.25 13.06
C VAL A 358 -10.86 1.13 12.47
N THR A 359 -10.29 1.25 11.26
CA THR A 359 -10.00 2.52 10.61
C THR A 359 -10.37 2.49 9.12
N LYS A 360 -9.73 3.35 8.31
CA LYS A 360 -9.92 3.37 6.86
C LYS A 360 -8.99 2.37 6.14
N GLU A 361 -9.10 1.09 6.49
CA GLU A 361 -8.49 0.03 5.72
C GLU A 361 -9.05 -0.02 4.29
N TYR A 362 -8.24 -0.41 3.33
CA TYR A 362 -8.71 -0.62 1.96
C TYR A 362 -9.89 -1.60 1.94
N VAL A 363 -10.95 -1.25 1.26
CA VAL A 363 -12.18 -2.07 1.27
C VAL A 363 -11.93 -3.47 0.70
N THR A 364 -10.98 -3.62 -0.22
CA THR A 364 -10.54 -4.96 -0.67
C THR A 364 -9.94 -5.79 0.45
N PHE A 365 -9.19 -5.19 1.38
CA PHE A 365 -8.70 -5.87 2.59
C PHE A 365 -9.86 -6.32 3.47
N THR A 366 -10.79 -5.39 3.73
CA THR A 366 -11.96 -5.66 4.59
C THR A 366 -12.83 -6.78 4.01
N GLY A 367 -13.12 -6.74 2.70
CA GLY A 367 -13.89 -7.77 2.02
C GLY A 367 -13.18 -9.13 1.99
N LEU A 368 -11.87 -9.14 1.76
CA LEU A 368 -11.07 -10.36 1.78
C LEU A 368 -11.05 -11.00 3.19
N LEU A 369 -10.89 -10.19 4.23
CA LEU A 369 -11.01 -10.66 5.62
C LEU A 369 -12.40 -11.26 5.87
N GLY A 370 -13.47 -10.59 5.40
CA GLY A 370 -14.83 -11.11 5.49
C GLY A 370 -15.00 -12.46 4.80
N ASN A 371 -14.41 -12.64 3.61
CA ASN A 371 -14.39 -13.94 2.93
C ASN A 371 -13.69 -15.03 3.75
N VAL A 372 -12.56 -14.71 4.38
CA VAL A 372 -11.84 -15.66 5.23
C VAL A 372 -12.70 -16.05 6.45
N LEU A 373 -13.37 -15.07 7.07
CA LEU A 373 -14.25 -15.31 8.22
C LEU A 373 -15.47 -16.15 7.83
N GLU A 374 -16.14 -15.84 6.72
CA GLU A 374 -17.27 -16.62 6.21
C GLU A 374 -16.85 -18.07 5.89
N THR A 375 -15.68 -18.23 5.24
CA THR A 375 -15.12 -19.54 4.97
C THR A 375 -14.85 -20.33 6.26
N ALA A 376 -14.34 -19.65 7.30
CA ALA A 376 -14.10 -20.28 8.59
C ALA A 376 -15.39 -20.74 9.29
N GLU A 377 -16.52 -20.10 9.04
CA GLU A 377 -17.83 -20.52 9.55
C GLU A 377 -18.39 -21.72 8.79
N THR A 378 -18.16 -21.78 7.48
CA THR A 378 -18.77 -22.80 6.59
C THR A 378 -17.91 -24.03 6.35
N ALA A 379 -16.59 -23.91 6.40
CA ALA A 379 -15.67 -25.04 6.23
C ALA A 379 -15.68 -25.97 7.43
N GLY A 380 -15.88 -27.26 7.18
CA GLY A 380 -16.03 -28.30 8.23
C GLY A 380 -14.73 -28.68 8.97
N GLY A 381 -13.59 -28.05 8.70
CA GLY A 381 -12.31 -28.48 9.26
C GLY A 381 -11.19 -27.45 9.09
N LYS A 382 -9.94 -27.94 9.02
CA LYS A 382 -8.77 -27.11 8.72
C LYS A 382 -8.72 -26.82 7.22
N PHE A 383 -8.33 -25.60 6.86
CA PHE A 383 -8.14 -25.18 5.47
C PHE A 383 -7.06 -24.11 5.37
N ASN A 384 -6.58 -23.90 4.16
CA ASN A 384 -5.64 -22.83 3.83
C ASN A 384 -6.30 -21.82 2.87
N VAL A 385 -5.91 -20.56 2.99
CA VAL A 385 -6.30 -19.50 2.05
C VAL A 385 -5.06 -18.99 1.34
N VAL A 386 -5.12 -18.86 0.02
CA VAL A 386 -4.06 -18.22 -0.75
C VAL A 386 -4.36 -16.73 -0.83
N ILE A 387 -3.47 -15.92 -0.27
CA ILE A 387 -3.50 -14.46 -0.34
C ILE A 387 -2.15 -14.01 -0.88
N PRO A 388 -2.04 -13.68 -2.17
CA PRO A 388 -0.79 -13.20 -2.74
C PRO A 388 -0.33 -11.90 -2.10
N GLU A 389 0.98 -11.72 -2.01
CA GLU A 389 1.66 -10.51 -1.56
C GLU A 389 2.51 -9.94 -2.68
N ASN A 390 2.76 -8.64 -2.65
CA ASN A 390 3.61 -7.93 -3.60
C ASN A 390 4.61 -7.04 -2.87
N GLU A 391 5.76 -6.84 -3.49
CA GLU A 391 6.78 -5.92 -2.99
C GLU A 391 6.36 -4.48 -3.30
N GLY A 392 6.48 -3.58 -2.32
CA GLY A 392 6.28 -2.17 -2.60
C GLY A 392 5.85 -1.30 -1.44
N SER A 393 5.49 -0.07 -1.78
CA SER A 393 5.06 0.96 -0.85
C SER A 393 3.55 0.91 -0.54
N GLU A 394 2.80 0.09 -1.26
CA GLU A 394 1.35 -0.05 -1.11
C GLU A 394 1.00 -0.97 0.07
N ALA A 395 -0.20 -0.79 0.63
CA ALA A 395 -0.63 -1.53 1.81
C ALA A 395 -1.06 -2.98 1.50
N ASP A 396 -1.42 -3.27 0.27
CA ASP A 396 -1.88 -4.60 -0.16
C ASP A 396 -0.79 -5.68 -0.04
N GLY A 397 0.49 -5.31 -0.13
CA GLY A 397 1.62 -6.21 0.09
C GLY A 397 1.70 -6.84 1.49
N VAL A 398 0.90 -6.36 2.46
CA VAL A 398 0.89 -6.89 3.83
C VAL A 398 -0.46 -7.48 4.26
N PHE A 399 -1.42 -7.60 3.35
CA PHE A 399 -2.76 -8.10 3.68
C PHE A 399 -2.73 -9.49 4.30
N ALA A 400 -1.99 -10.42 3.72
CA ALA A 400 -1.88 -11.78 4.24
C ALA A 400 -1.38 -11.80 5.69
N ARG A 401 -0.40 -10.96 6.00
CA ARG A 401 0.21 -10.87 7.33
C ARG A 401 -0.76 -10.33 8.36
N VAL A 402 -1.50 -9.27 8.01
CA VAL A 402 -2.49 -8.67 8.91
C VAL A 402 -3.68 -9.61 9.11
N ILE A 403 -4.18 -10.25 8.04
CA ILE A 403 -5.26 -11.24 8.15
C ILE A 403 -4.81 -12.40 9.04
N SER A 404 -3.57 -12.90 8.90
CA SER A 404 -3.03 -13.93 9.78
C SER A 404 -3.08 -13.52 11.26
N ALA A 405 -2.70 -12.26 11.57
CA ALA A 405 -2.74 -11.73 12.93
C ALA A 405 -4.19 -11.64 13.48
N LEU A 406 -5.14 -11.21 12.62
CA LEU A 406 -6.56 -11.11 13.01
C LEU A 406 -7.21 -12.51 13.20
N ILE A 407 -6.82 -13.49 12.40
CA ILE A 407 -7.24 -14.88 12.56
C ILE A 407 -6.72 -15.47 13.87
N GLU A 408 -5.47 -15.16 14.24
CA GLU A 408 -4.89 -15.53 15.54
C GLU A 408 -5.67 -14.88 16.70
N GLU A 409 -5.96 -13.57 16.61
CA GLU A 409 -6.76 -12.82 17.60
C GLU A 409 -8.18 -13.42 17.77
N LYS A 410 -8.79 -13.87 16.67
CA LYS A 410 -10.11 -14.52 16.68
C LYS A 410 -10.08 -15.96 17.23
N GLY A 411 -8.90 -16.52 17.51
CA GLY A 411 -8.74 -17.89 17.96
C GLY A 411 -8.95 -18.95 16.88
N LEU A 412 -8.75 -18.58 15.62
CA LEU A 412 -8.94 -19.44 14.44
C LEU A 412 -7.64 -19.97 13.85
N ALA A 413 -6.47 -19.65 14.42
CA ALA A 413 -5.15 -20.02 13.89
C ALA A 413 -4.94 -21.54 13.72
N ASP A 414 -5.58 -22.36 14.55
CA ASP A 414 -5.52 -23.83 14.43
C ASP A 414 -6.33 -24.38 13.25
N ARG A 415 -7.23 -23.58 12.68
CA ARG A 415 -8.14 -23.97 11.60
C ARG A 415 -7.80 -23.32 10.27
N VAL A 416 -7.37 -22.08 10.28
CA VAL A 416 -7.13 -21.26 9.08
C VAL A 416 -5.64 -21.04 8.90
N GLY A 417 -5.09 -21.55 7.80
CA GLY A 417 -3.72 -21.27 7.37
C GLY A 417 -3.70 -20.26 6.24
N ILE A 418 -2.69 -19.40 6.23
CA ILE A 418 -2.49 -18.45 5.13
C ILE A 418 -1.28 -18.91 4.31
N ILE A 419 -1.47 -19.02 3.00
CA ILE A 419 -0.42 -19.24 2.00
C ILE A 419 -0.25 -17.93 1.24
N SER A 420 0.91 -17.31 1.35
CA SER A 420 1.17 -15.99 0.78
C SER A 420 2.35 -16.03 -0.21
N PRO A 421 2.11 -16.40 -1.47
CA PRO A 421 3.15 -16.33 -2.49
C PRO A 421 3.46 -14.87 -2.83
N MET A 422 4.75 -14.53 -2.90
CA MET A 422 5.21 -13.24 -3.40
C MET A 422 5.08 -13.22 -4.93
N LEU A 423 4.27 -12.31 -5.48
CA LEU A 423 3.94 -12.26 -6.91
C LEU A 423 5.18 -12.07 -7.78
N GLU A 424 6.12 -11.22 -7.37
CA GLU A 424 7.37 -10.96 -8.10
C GLU A 424 8.28 -12.19 -8.19
N SER A 425 8.21 -13.09 -7.20
CA SER A 425 9.03 -14.30 -7.14
C SER A 425 8.35 -15.53 -7.74
N LEU A 426 7.13 -15.43 -8.24
CA LEU A 426 6.43 -16.58 -8.83
C LEU A 426 7.22 -17.25 -9.96
N PRO A 427 7.91 -16.52 -10.87
CA PRO A 427 8.72 -17.15 -11.91
C PRO A 427 9.86 -18.02 -11.39
N GLU A 428 10.36 -17.73 -10.19
CA GLU A 428 11.45 -18.48 -9.55
C GLU A 428 10.96 -19.68 -8.73
N LYS A 429 9.71 -19.63 -8.25
CA LYS A 429 9.17 -20.55 -7.24
C LYS A 429 7.99 -21.39 -7.73
N ALA A 430 7.34 -20.99 -8.83
CA ALA A 430 6.24 -21.77 -9.39
C ALA A 430 6.75 -23.07 -10.04
N ALA A 431 6.05 -24.17 -9.84
CA ALA A 431 6.39 -25.45 -10.41
C ALA A 431 6.38 -25.40 -11.95
N ASP A 432 5.39 -24.73 -12.52
CA ASP A 432 5.30 -24.43 -13.95
C ASP A 432 4.72 -23.04 -14.20
N THR A 433 5.58 -22.05 -14.32
CA THR A 433 5.18 -20.65 -14.58
C THR A 433 4.52 -20.50 -15.94
N GLN A 434 4.93 -21.24 -16.96
CA GLN A 434 4.31 -21.19 -18.28
C GLN A 434 2.85 -21.64 -18.21
N LYS A 435 2.55 -22.73 -17.50
CA LYS A 435 1.20 -23.23 -17.33
C LYS A 435 0.30 -22.22 -16.62
N LEU A 436 0.79 -21.62 -15.52
CA LEU A 436 0.08 -20.56 -14.80
C LEU A 436 -0.24 -19.38 -15.74
N PHE A 437 0.74 -18.95 -16.55
CA PHE A 437 0.58 -17.86 -17.51
C PHE A 437 -0.41 -18.20 -18.63
N CYS A 438 -0.40 -19.45 -19.14
CA CYS A 438 -1.39 -19.92 -20.09
C CYS A 438 -2.82 -19.90 -19.54
N GLY A 439 -2.99 -20.21 -18.25
CA GLY A 439 -4.28 -20.05 -17.56
C GLY A 439 -4.77 -18.60 -17.51
N MET A 440 -3.86 -17.65 -17.25
CA MET A 440 -4.21 -16.22 -17.32
C MET A 440 -4.62 -15.81 -18.74
N LEU A 441 -3.86 -16.23 -19.76
CA LEU A 441 -4.19 -15.94 -21.15
C LEU A 441 -5.53 -16.55 -21.58
N ALA A 442 -5.89 -17.73 -21.10
CA ALA A 442 -7.19 -18.33 -21.37
C ALA A 442 -8.35 -17.46 -20.84
N ALA A 443 -8.20 -16.94 -19.62
CA ALA A 443 -9.17 -16.02 -19.05
C ALA A 443 -9.21 -14.67 -19.81
N ASP A 444 -8.05 -14.12 -20.20
CA ASP A 444 -7.97 -12.89 -21.01
C ASP A 444 -8.69 -13.05 -22.36
N ILE A 445 -8.54 -14.20 -23.03
CA ILE A 445 -9.25 -14.51 -24.28
C ILE A 445 -10.77 -14.56 -24.04
N ALA A 446 -11.21 -15.22 -22.96
CA ALA A 446 -12.63 -15.29 -22.65
C ALA A 446 -13.23 -13.91 -22.31
N TYR A 447 -12.46 -13.03 -21.65
CA TYR A 447 -12.86 -11.63 -21.42
C TYR A 447 -12.78 -10.74 -22.66
N SER A 448 -12.12 -11.17 -23.73
CA SER A 448 -12.05 -10.41 -24.99
C SER A 448 -13.30 -10.52 -25.85
N VAL A 449 -14.25 -11.36 -25.50
CA VAL A 449 -15.52 -11.55 -26.20
C VAL A 449 -16.71 -11.07 -25.36
N PRO A 450 -17.85 -10.69 -26.00
CA PRO A 450 -19.05 -10.27 -25.29
C PRO A 450 -19.55 -11.31 -24.28
N ARG A 451 -20.22 -10.84 -23.23
CA ARG A 451 -20.69 -11.65 -22.11
C ARG A 451 -21.57 -12.83 -22.54
N ASP A 452 -22.47 -12.62 -23.49
CA ASP A 452 -23.39 -13.65 -24.01
C ASP A 452 -22.70 -14.77 -24.78
N ARG A 453 -21.46 -14.51 -25.28
CA ARG A 453 -20.63 -15.48 -26.01
C ARG A 453 -19.49 -16.03 -25.14
N ARG A 454 -19.24 -15.47 -23.98
CA ARG A 454 -18.08 -15.76 -23.12
C ARG A 454 -18.01 -17.23 -22.70
N SER A 455 -19.17 -17.86 -22.45
CA SER A 455 -19.24 -19.27 -22.09
C SER A 455 -18.62 -20.24 -23.11
N GLU A 456 -18.56 -19.86 -24.38
CA GLU A 456 -17.95 -20.68 -25.45
C GLU A 456 -16.41 -20.67 -25.40
N PHE A 457 -15.83 -19.78 -24.58
CA PHE A 457 -14.39 -19.55 -24.45
C PHE A 457 -13.86 -19.88 -23.05
N ILE A 458 -14.72 -20.32 -22.15
CA ILE A 458 -14.31 -20.78 -20.82
C ILE A 458 -13.70 -22.18 -20.96
N CYS A 459 -12.46 -22.32 -20.48
CA CYS A 459 -11.75 -23.59 -20.45
C CYS A 459 -11.99 -24.31 -19.12
N GLU A 460 -12.22 -25.62 -19.16
CA GLU A 460 -12.30 -26.46 -17.95
C GLU A 460 -10.90 -26.73 -17.37
N HIS A 461 -9.89 -26.76 -18.23
CA HIS A 461 -8.49 -26.98 -17.89
C HIS A 461 -7.62 -25.92 -18.55
N ILE A 462 -6.43 -25.69 -18.02
CA ILE A 462 -5.47 -24.76 -18.61
C ILE A 462 -5.02 -25.29 -19.98
N PRO A 463 -5.30 -24.54 -21.07
CA PRO A 463 -4.93 -24.95 -22.44
C PRO A 463 -3.43 -24.79 -22.69
N ASP A 464 -2.89 -25.55 -23.62
CA ASP A 464 -1.54 -25.35 -24.13
C ASP A 464 -1.46 -24.17 -25.14
N GLU A 465 -0.27 -23.84 -25.62
CA GLU A 465 -0.04 -22.72 -26.57
C GLU A 465 -0.80 -22.88 -27.90
N ALA A 466 -0.94 -24.12 -28.38
CA ALA A 466 -1.65 -24.39 -29.63
C ALA A 466 -3.16 -24.20 -29.47
N GLU A 467 -3.70 -24.73 -28.38
CA GLU A 467 -5.11 -24.57 -28.00
C GLU A 467 -5.46 -23.09 -27.75
N LEU A 468 -4.60 -22.35 -27.03
CA LEU A 468 -4.76 -20.90 -26.83
C LEU A 468 -4.80 -20.15 -28.17
N THR A 469 -3.91 -20.50 -29.10
CA THR A 469 -3.86 -19.86 -30.41
C THR A 469 -5.13 -20.10 -31.19
N GLU A 470 -5.68 -21.31 -31.16
CA GLU A 470 -6.94 -21.65 -31.83
C GLU A 470 -8.14 -20.94 -31.16
N LEU A 471 -8.15 -20.90 -29.80
CA LEU A 471 -9.17 -20.19 -29.04
C LEU A 471 -9.16 -18.68 -29.40
N ALA A 472 -7.98 -18.08 -29.46
CA ALA A 472 -7.82 -16.67 -29.84
C ALA A 472 -8.30 -16.39 -31.30
N LYS A 473 -7.99 -17.27 -32.25
CA LYS A 473 -8.51 -17.15 -33.61
C LYS A 473 -10.03 -17.22 -33.66
N ARG A 474 -10.64 -18.12 -32.91
CA ARG A 474 -12.11 -18.20 -32.81
C ARG A 474 -12.68 -16.93 -32.20
N ALA A 475 -12.07 -16.39 -31.14
CA ALA A 475 -12.48 -15.14 -30.51
C ALA A 475 -12.37 -13.94 -31.46
N SER A 476 -11.36 -13.91 -32.34
CA SER A 476 -11.18 -12.83 -33.33
C SER A 476 -12.31 -12.73 -34.37
N LEU A 477 -13.07 -13.81 -34.58
CA LEU A 477 -14.21 -13.84 -35.49
C LEU A 477 -15.49 -13.25 -34.87
N ILE A 478 -15.52 -13.07 -33.57
CA ILE A 478 -16.65 -12.47 -32.86
C ILE A 478 -16.62 -10.96 -33.11
N ARG A 479 -17.64 -10.44 -33.70
CA ARG A 479 -17.81 -9.00 -33.92
C ARG A 479 -18.71 -8.43 -32.84
N SER A 480 -18.28 -7.34 -32.24
CA SER A 480 -19.07 -6.56 -31.29
C SER A 480 -19.35 -5.18 -31.87
N GLU A 481 -20.58 -4.72 -31.76
CA GLU A 481 -20.97 -3.36 -32.16
C GLU A 481 -21.22 -2.55 -30.88
N GLY A 482 -20.59 -1.39 -30.75
CA GLY A 482 -20.75 -0.52 -29.60
C GLY A 482 -19.51 0.31 -29.30
N LYS A 483 -19.65 1.21 -28.33
CA LYS A 483 -18.52 1.98 -27.81
C LYS A 483 -17.68 1.12 -26.89
N THR A 484 -16.36 1.17 -27.06
CA THR A 484 -15.42 0.42 -26.25
C THR A 484 -15.00 1.22 -25.02
N LEU A 485 -15.06 0.60 -23.85
CA LEU A 485 -14.55 1.15 -22.59
C LEU A 485 -13.34 0.34 -22.12
N ARG A 486 -12.24 1.02 -21.79
CA ARG A 486 -11.10 0.38 -21.12
C ARG A 486 -11.37 0.30 -19.63
N ILE A 487 -11.31 -0.91 -19.08
CA ILE A 487 -11.44 -1.14 -17.64
C ILE A 487 -10.05 -1.26 -17.03
N THR A 488 -9.79 -0.50 -15.95
CA THR A 488 -8.55 -0.57 -15.17
C THR A 488 -8.86 -0.41 -13.68
N GLY A 489 -7.94 -0.82 -12.81
CA GLY A 489 -8.11 -0.81 -11.35
C GLY A 489 -7.19 -1.81 -10.67
N THR A 490 -7.51 -2.21 -9.44
CA THR A 490 -6.87 -3.38 -8.83
C THR A 490 -7.60 -4.66 -9.28
N PRO A 491 -6.91 -5.80 -9.42
CA PRO A 491 -7.57 -7.05 -9.83
C PRO A 491 -8.78 -7.38 -8.96
N MET A 492 -8.68 -7.24 -7.66
CA MET A 492 -9.75 -7.55 -6.71
C MET A 492 -10.91 -6.54 -6.81
N SER A 493 -10.63 -5.25 -7.08
CA SER A 493 -11.69 -4.27 -7.27
C SER A 493 -12.43 -4.43 -8.60
N ILE A 494 -11.77 -4.96 -9.63
CA ILE A 494 -12.39 -5.19 -10.94
C ILE A 494 -13.20 -6.49 -10.93
N TYR A 495 -12.55 -7.61 -10.59
CA TYR A 495 -13.09 -8.95 -10.83
C TYR A 495 -13.87 -9.54 -9.65
N SER A 496 -13.92 -8.85 -8.52
CA SER A 496 -14.69 -9.24 -7.35
C SER A 496 -15.56 -8.08 -6.88
N LEU A 497 -15.06 -7.20 -6.04
CA LEU A 497 -15.82 -6.12 -5.40
C LEU A 497 -16.63 -5.22 -6.37
N GLY A 498 -16.15 -4.96 -7.57
CA GLY A 498 -16.77 -4.09 -8.58
C GLY A 498 -17.38 -4.83 -9.78
N SER A 499 -17.53 -6.15 -9.72
CA SER A 499 -18.05 -6.95 -10.86
C SER A 499 -19.43 -6.52 -11.32
N HIS A 500 -20.31 -6.12 -10.40
CA HIS A 500 -21.64 -5.57 -10.68
C HIS A 500 -21.60 -4.30 -11.57
N ILE A 501 -20.52 -3.51 -11.51
CA ILE A 501 -20.30 -2.36 -12.38
C ILE A 501 -20.03 -2.82 -13.81
N LEU A 502 -19.26 -3.88 -13.96
CA LEU A 502 -18.95 -4.47 -15.27
C LEU A 502 -20.23 -5.01 -15.91
N ASP A 503 -21.02 -5.74 -15.14
CA ASP A 503 -22.33 -6.25 -15.60
C ASP A 503 -23.24 -5.10 -16.03
N PHE A 504 -23.33 -4.04 -15.24
CA PHE A 504 -24.10 -2.85 -15.58
C PHE A 504 -23.65 -2.20 -16.92
N LEU A 505 -22.36 -2.09 -17.15
CA LEU A 505 -21.81 -1.50 -18.37
C LEU A 505 -22.09 -2.39 -19.61
N GLU A 506 -21.94 -3.72 -19.47
CA GLU A 506 -22.25 -4.68 -20.54
C GLU A 506 -23.77 -4.70 -20.85
N ASP A 507 -24.63 -4.66 -19.84
CA ASP A 507 -26.09 -4.58 -20.01
C ASP A 507 -26.54 -3.29 -20.72
N LYS A 508 -25.74 -2.22 -20.62
CA LYS A 508 -25.92 -0.97 -21.38
C LYS A 508 -25.43 -1.06 -22.85
N GLY A 509 -24.83 -2.18 -23.24
CA GLY A 509 -24.34 -2.40 -24.60
C GLY A 509 -22.93 -1.88 -24.86
N TYR A 510 -22.15 -1.55 -23.82
CA TYR A 510 -20.74 -1.21 -23.98
C TYR A 510 -19.88 -2.46 -24.19
N ILE A 511 -18.85 -2.32 -25.01
CA ILE A 511 -17.81 -3.33 -25.17
C ILE A 511 -16.74 -3.05 -24.13
N LEU A 512 -16.48 -4.02 -23.26
CA LEU A 512 -15.47 -3.84 -22.21
C LEU A 512 -14.13 -4.45 -22.65
N ARG A 513 -13.10 -3.61 -22.71
CA ARG A 513 -11.71 -4.06 -22.79
C ARG A 513 -11.20 -4.18 -21.37
N TYR A 514 -11.31 -5.38 -20.82
CA TYR A 514 -10.90 -5.68 -19.45
C TYR A 514 -9.39 -5.52 -19.25
N MET A 515 -8.95 -5.26 -18.01
CA MET A 515 -7.55 -5.29 -17.62
C MET A 515 -7.03 -6.74 -17.70
N PRO A 516 -6.13 -7.10 -18.65
CA PRO A 516 -5.67 -8.49 -18.75
C PRO A 516 -4.64 -8.78 -17.66
N LEU A 517 -4.85 -9.86 -16.88
CA LEU A 517 -3.91 -10.20 -15.81
C LEU A 517 -2.59 -10.73 -16.38
N SER A 518 -2.56 -11.39 -17.53
CA SER A 518 -1.29 -11.81 -18.13
C SER A 518 -0.40 -10.61 -18.51
N GLU A 519 -0.98 -9.50 -18.99
CA GLU A 519 -0.22 -8.27 -19.28
C GLU A 519 0.27 -7.61 -17.98
N TYR A 520 -0.58 -7.57 -16.93
CA TYR A 520 -0.17 -7.08 -15.62
C TYR A 520 0.99 -7.91 -15.05
N PHE A 521 0.93 -9.24 -15.12
CA PHE A 521 2.02 -10.10 -14.68
C PHE A 521 3.26 -9.98 -15.55
N ARG A 522 3.12 -9.78 -16.86
CA ARG A 522 4.25 -9.42 -17.73
C ARG A 522 4.93 -8.14 -17.25
N PHE A 523 4.14 -7.12 -16.94
CA PHE A 523 4.66 -5.85 -16.42
C PHE A 523 5.41 -6.07 -15.09
N LEU A 524 4.82 -6.84 -14.18
CA LEU A 524 5.39 -7.19 -12.89
C LEU A 524 6.71 -7.96 -13.01
N TRP A 525 6.78 -8.89 -13.98
CA TRP A 525 7.93 -9.78 -14.19
C TRP A 525 8.94 -9.27 -15.21
N ASN A 526 8.90 -8.01 -15.56
CA ASN A 526 9.76 -7.44 -16.61
C ASN A 526 11.26 -7.71 -16.39
N ASP A 527 11.70 -7.72 -15.15
CA ASP A 527 13.11 -7.91 -14.78
C ASP A 527 13.49 -9.37 -14.44
N SER A 528 12.56 -10.32 -14.60
CA SER A 528 12.69 -11.71 -14.10
C SER A 528 13.40 -12.68 -15.08
N GLY A 529 14.17 -12.20 -16.06
CA GLY A 529 15.09 -13.03 -16.83
C GLY A 529 14.53 -13.75 -18.07
N ALA A 530 15.28 -14.75 -18.56
CA ALA A 530 15.04 -15.38 -19.87
C ALA A 530 13.74 -16.20 -19.96
N GLU A 531 13.27 -16.80 -18.86
CA GLU A 531 12.02 -17.57 -18.84
C GLU A 531 10.82 -16.71 -19.14
N CYS A 532 10.76 -15.51 -18.58
CA CYS A 532 9.69 -14.56 -18.85
C CYS A 532 9.65 -14.10 -20.31
N LYS A 533 10.78 -14.09 -20.99
CA LYS A 533 10.83 -13.74 -22.42
C LYS A 533 9.97 -14.67 -23.29
N LYS A 534 10.00 -15.98 -23.00
CA LYS A 534 9.15 -16.96 -23.70
C LYS A 534 7.66 -16.71 -23.43
N LEU A 535 7.30 -16.36 -22.20
CA LEU A 535 5.91 -16.02 -21.85
C LEU A 535 5.41 -14.82 -22.65
N TYR A 536 6.27 -13.83 -22.88
CA TYR A 536 5.95 -12.65 -23.68
C TYR A 536 5.76 -12.97 -25.16
N GLU A 537 6.57 -13.91 -25.70
CA GLU A 537 6.39 -14.40 -27.06
C GLU A 537 5.03 -15.09 -27.24
N ILE A 538 4.62 -15.90 -26.25
CA ILE A 538 3.28 -16.53 -26.24
C ILE A 538 2.19 -15.45 -26.25
N MET A 539 2.25 -14.49 -25.32
CA MET A 539 1.27 -13.41 -25.24
C MET A 539 1.18 -12.61 -26.54
N HIS A 540 2.31 -12.31 -27.17
CA HIS A 540 2.34 -11.59 -28.45
C HIS A 540 1.66 -12.38 -29.58
N LYS A 541 1.89 -13.70 -29.69
CA LYS A 541 1.19 -14.56 -30.63
C LYS A 541 -0.32 -14.56 -30.39
N ILE A 542 -0.75 -14.65 -29.14
CA ILE A 542 -2.16 -14.61 -28.77
C ILE A 542 -2.77 -13.26 -29.11
N SER A 543 -2.08 -12.15 -28.83
CA SER A 543 -2.52 -10.80 -29.22
C SER A 543 -2.72 -10.68 -30.73
N GLN A 544 -1.77 -11.18 -31.53
CA GLN A 544 -1.90 -11.20 -33.00
C GLN A 544 -3.09 -12.06 -33.48
N ALA A 545 -3.29 -13.22 -32.83
CA ALA A 545 -4.39 -14.10 -33.20
C ALA A 545 -5.77 -13.50 -32.84
N LEU A 546 -5.89 -12.72 -31.75
CA LEU A 546 -7.10 -12.01 -31.36
C LEU A 546 -7.40 -10.81 -32.26
N GLY A 547 -6.38 -10.23 -32.91
CA GLY A 547 -6.55 -9.07 -33.77
C GLY A 547 -7.21 -7.88 -33.06
N ASN A 548 -8.32 -7.37 -33.62
CA ASN A 548 -9.04 -6.22 -33.04
C ASN A 548 -9.68 -6.49 -31.66
N ASN A 549 -9.87 -7.75 -31.31
CA ASN A 549 -10.42 -8.15 -30.00
C ASN A 549 -9.34 -8.27 -28.92
N SER A 550 -8.07 -7.98 -29.24
CA SER A 550 -6.98 -8.04 -28.28
C SER A 550 -7.23 -7.06 -27.11
N PRO A 551 -7.24 -7.55 -25.86
CA PRO A 551 -7.34 -6.68 -24.69
C PRO A 551 -6.00 -6.03 -24.32
N PHE A 552 -4.88 -6.50 -24.90
CA PHE A 552 -3.53 -6.07 -24.56
C PHE A 552 -3.21 -4.69 -25.16
N ALA A 553 -2.28 -3.98 -24.55
CA ALA A 553 -1.67 -2.82 -25.18
C ALA A 553 -0.95 -3.22 -26.48
N ALA A 554 -0.93 -2.33 -27.45
CA ALA A 554 -0.29 -2.60 -28.75
C ALA A 554 1.20 -2.94 -28.59
N ASP A 555 1.86 -2.32 -27.63
CA ASP A 555 3.25 -2.57 -27.24
C ASP A 555 3.38 -2.41 -25.71
N THR A 556 3.73 -3.51 -25.02
CA THR A 556 3.90 -3.48 -23.55
C THR A 556 5.14 -2.69 -23.14
N ASP A 557 6.13 -2.53 -24.00
CA ASP A 557 7.30 -1.69 -23.69
C ASP A 557 6.89 -0.22 -23.58
N VAL A 558 5.84 0.22 -24.26
CA VAL A 558 5.23 1.54 -24.08
C VAL A 558 4.70 1.71 -22.66
N LEU A 559 4.02 0.68 -22.10
CA LEU A 559 3.52 0.73 -20.71
C LEU A 559 4.67 0.83 -19.71
N ILE A 560 5.73 0.03 -19.90
CA ILE A 560 6.90 0.03 -19.01
C ILE A 560 7.59 1.41 -19.05
N ASN A 561 7.82 1.94 -20.26
CA ASN A 561 8.45 3.26 -20.44
C ASN A 561 7.60 4.40 -19.86
N ALA A 562 6.28 4.38 -20.07
CA ALA A 562 5.37 5.37 -19.50
C ALA A 562 5.37 5.36 -17.98
N ALA A 563 5.38 4.17 -17.37
CA ALA A 563 5.46 4.02 -15.92
C ALA A 563 6.81 4.51 -15.36
N ASP A 564 7.92 4.18 -16.02
CA ASP A 564 9.26 4.54 -15.54
C ASP A 564 9.57 6.02 -15.70
N GLU A 565 9.04 6.70 -16.71
CA GLU A 565 9.24 8.14 -16.89
C GLU A 565 8.71 8.97 -15.72
N ARG A 566 7.52 8.65 -15.21
CA ARG A 566 6.83 9.44 -14.17
C ARG A 566 7.04 8.91 -12.76
N PHE A 567 7.14 7.59 -12.62
CA PHE A 567 7.19 6.88 -11.33
C PHE A 567 8.45 6.04 -11.16
N LYS A 568 9.54 6.43 -11.78
CA LYS A 568 10.83 5.76 -11.58
C LYS A 568 11.16 5.72 -10.09
N GLY A 569 11.29 4.50 -9.54
CA GLY A 569 11.47 4.27 -8.11
C GLY A 569 10.17 4.24 -7.28
N PHE A 570 9.00 4.55 -7.87
CA PHE A 570 7.73 4.31 -7.20
C PHE A 570 7.50 2.80 -7.11
N ALA A 571 7.60 2.26 -5.92
CA ALA A 571 7.38 0.85 -5.69
C ALA A 571 5.89 0.56 -5.53
N GLY A 572 5.43 -0.47 -6.21
CA GLY A 572 4.03 -0.85 -6.30
C GLY A 572 3.65 -1.10 -7.75
N ALA A 573 3.69 -2.38 -8.18
CA ALA A 573 3.49 -2.74 -9.58
C ALA A 573 2.10 -2.35 -10.08
N ASN A 574 1.06 -2.50 -9.23
CA ASN A 574 -0.30 -2.19 -9.64
C ASN A 574 -0.51 -0.71 -9.93
N GLY A 575 -0.04 0.18 -9.06
CA GLY A 575 -0.13 1.63 -9.26
C GLY A 575 0.60 2.08 -10.53
N ARG A 576 1.80 1.56 -10.77
CA ARG A 576 2.60 1.86 -11.97
C ARG A 576 1.91 1.37 -13.25
N TYR A 577 1.41 0.15 -13.25
CA TYR A 577 0.69 -0.43 -14.39
C TYR A 577 -0.58 0.38 -14.72
N ARG A 578 -1.42 0.66 -13.73
CA ARG A 578 -2.63 1.48 -13.92
C ARG A 578 -2.32 2.86 -14.49
N TYR A 579 -1.30 3.52 -13.97
CA TYR A 579 -0.85 4.81 -14.47
C TYR A 579 -0.46 4.71 -15.95
N ALA A 580 0.35 3.72 -16.33
CA ALA A 580 0.78 3.52 -17.70
C ALA A 580 -0.42 3.28 -18.64
N VAL A 581 -1.36 2.40 -18.25
CA VAL A 581 -2.58 2.14 -19.04
C VAL A 581 -3.40 3.41 -19.23
N ILE A 582 -3.65 4.18 -18.15
CA ILE A 582 -4.46 5.40 -18.24
C ILE A 582 -3.83 6.45 -19.15
N THR A 583 -2.51 6.60 -19.10
CA THR A 583 -1.80 7.66 -19.83
C THR A 583 -1.47 7.31 -21.28
N THR A 584 -1.57 6.04 -21.66
CA THR A 584 -1.24 5.57 -23.02
C THR A 584 -2.44 5.04 -23.81
N GLU A 585 -3.63 4.91 -23.17
CA GLU A 585 -4.81 4.39 -23.85
C GLU A 585 -5.42 5.41 -24.82
N GLU A 586 -5.41 5.10 -26.11
CA GLU A 586 -5.95 5.97 -27.18
C GLU A 586 -7.04 5.28 -28.01
N ASN A 587 -7.22 3.96 -27.83
CA ASN A 587 -8.05 3.13 -28.72
C ASN A 587 -9.38 2.72 -28.07
N CYS A 588 -9.96 3.56 -27.23
CA CYS A 588 -11.28 3.34 -26.64
C CYS A 588 -12.06 4.67 -26.53
N SER A 589 -13.36 4.57 -26.28
CA SER A 589 -14.20 5.77 -26.09
C SER A 589 -13.96 6.44 -24.75
N ALA A 590 -13.60 5.67 -23.73
CA ALA A 590 -13.28 6.17 -22.41
C ALA A 590 -12.58 5.10 -21.56
N VAL A 591 -11.94 5.54 -20.47
CA VAL A 591 -11.38 4.68 -19.41
C VAL A 591 -12.31 4.71 -18.20
N ILE A 592 -12.62 3.54 -17.65
CA ILE A 592 -13.30 3.36 -16.35
C ILE A 592 -12.27 2.79 -15.38
N ASN A 593 -11.89 3.57 -14.38
CA ASN A 593 -10.94 3.18 -13.34
C ASN A 593 -11.70 2.79 -12.08
N ILE A 594 -11.72 1.49 -11.75
CA ILE A 594 -12.44 0.91 -10.59
C ILE A 594 -11.43 0.61 -9.49
N THR A 595 -11.53 1.31 -8.38
CA THR A 595 -10.56 1.23 -7.29
C THR A 595 -11.26 1.02 -5.95
N PRO A 596 -10.62 0.35 -4.99
CA PRO A 596 -11.21 0.21 -3.66
C PRO A 596 -11.16 1.56 -2.94
N ARG A 597 -12.19 1.84 -2.17
CA ARG A 597 -12.20 3.01 -1.28
C ARG A 597 -11.03 2.96 -0.31
N TYR A 598 -10.50 4.14 0.01
CA TYR A 598 -9.35 4.39 0.89
C TYR A 598 -7.98 3.98 0.33
N GLU A 599 -7.88 3.56 -0.91
CA GLU A 599 -6.60 3.23 -1.54
C GLU A 599 -5.78 4.50 -1.83
N ASN A 600 -4.60 4.61 -1.21
CA ASN A 600 -3.76 5.80 -1.32
C ASN A 600 -3.23 6.06 -2.74
N VAL A 601 -2.93 5.01 -3.50
CA VAL A 601 -2.46 5.12 -4.89
C VAL A 601 -3.51 5.73 -5.79
N SER A 602 -4.78 5.41 -5.57
CA SER A 602 -5.89 6.00 -6.34
C SER A 602 -5.96 7.50 -6.13
N PHE A 603 -5.81 8.00 -4.91
CA PHE A 603 -5.75 9.42 -4.62
C PHE A 603 -4.54 10.09 -5.28
N VAL A 604 -3.36 9.44 -5.26
CA VAL A 604 -2.17 9.98 -5.96
C VAL A 604 -2.43 10.09 -7.45
N HIS A 605 -3.03 9.10 -8.07
CA HIS A 605 -3.39 9.13 -9.49
C HIS A 605 -4.40 10.24 -9.81
N GLU A 606 -5.44 10.36 -9.00
CA GLU A 606 -6.46 11.39 -9.17
C GLU A 606 -5.87 12.80 -9.08
N LEU A 607 -5.14 13.06 -8.02
CA LEU A 607 -4.57 14.38 -7.73
C LEU A 607 -3.36 14.74 -8.59
N SER A 608 -2.66 13.75 -9.16
CA SER A 608 -1.53 14.01 -10.07
C SER A 608 -1.96 14.69 -11.37
N GLY A 609 -3.28 14.77 -11.62
CA GLY A 609 -3.84 15.33 -12.85
C GLY A 609 -3.27 14.62 -14.07
N MET A 610 -3.32 13.28 -14.06
CA MET A 610 -2.90 12.46 -15.19
C MET A 610 -3.60 12.93 -16.46
N SER A 611 -2.81 13.17 -17.50
CA SER A 611 -3.36 13.39 -18.83
C SER A 611 -3.77 12.04 -19.38
N CYS A 612 -5.05 11.76 -19.44
CA CYS A 612 -5.59 10.63 -20.18
C CYS A 612 -5.93 11.11 -21.60
N PRO A 613 -5.48 10.42 -22.64
CA PRO A 613 -5.80 10.79 -24.03
C PRO A 613 -7.30 10.77 -24.34
N VAL A 614 -8.04 9.94 -23.63
CA VAL A 614 -9.50 9.80 -23.76
C VAL A 614 -10.19 10.17 -22.43
N PRO A 615 -11.52 10.43 -22.43
CA PRO A 615 -12.27 10.68 -21.21
C PRO A 615 -12.08 9.57 -20.16
N ILE A 616 -11.95 9.94 -18.89
CA ILE A 616 -11.80 8.98 -17.80
C ILE A 616 -12.85 9.21 -16.72
N HIS A 617 -13.47 8.13 -16.26
CA HIS A 617 -14.32 8.11 -15.08
C HIS A 617 -13.71 7.22 -13.99
N ARG A 618 -13.74 7.69 -12.75
CA ARG A 618 -13.20 6.97 -11.59
C ARG A 618 -14.34 6.56 -10.69
N ILE A 619 -14.34 5.31 -10.29
CA ILE A 619 -15.32 4.72 -9.37
C ILE A 619 -14.54 4.17 -8.17
N SER A 620 -14.93 4.64 -6.98
CA SER A 620 -14.35 4.18 -5.72
C SER A 620 -15.34 3.23 -5.04
N VAL A 621 -15.10 1.92 -5.12
CA VAL A 621 -16.02 0.90 -4.61
C VAL A 621 -15.87 0.69 -3.10
N ASP A 622 -17.01 0.61 -2.40
CA ASP A 622 -17.13 0.39 -0.94
C ASP A 622 -18.19 -0.69 -0.62
N GLY A 623 -18.22 -1.76 -1.34
CA GLY A 623 -19.29 -2.76 -1.37
C GLY A 623 -20.20 -2.51 -2.57
N ASP A 624 -21.49 -2.34 -2.36
CA ASP A 624 -22.43 -2.05 -3.44
C ASP A 624 -22.26 -0.61 -3.96
N ILE A 625 -22.53 -0.43 -5.26
CA ILE A 625 -22.53 0.90 -5.87
C ILE A 625 -23.75 1.69 -5.36
N ASN A 626 -23.50 2.87 -4.81
CA ASN A 626 -24.59 3.73 -4.35
C ASN A 626 -25.26 4.51 -5.52
N GLU A 627 -26.46 5.03 -5.28
CA GLU A 627 -27.24 5.77 -6.29
C GLU A 627 -26.48 6.99 -6.85
N SER A 628 -25.69 7.67 -6.04
CA SER A 628 -24.91 8.83 -6.46
C SER A 628 -23.80 8.45 -7.43
N GLU A 629 -23.07 7.38 -7.15
CA GLU A 629 -22.01 6.83 -8.02
C GLU A 629 -22.60 6.33 -9.34
N LEU A 630 -23.72 5.62 -9.27
CA LEU A 630 -24.45 5.16 -10.44
C LEU A 630 -24.97 6.33 -11.30
N SER A 631 -25.48 7.38 -10.68
CA SER A 631 -25.92 8.60 -11.37
C SER A 631 -24.74 9.32 -12.03
N SER A 632 -23.61 9.42 -11.34
CA SER A 632 -22.36 10.00 -11.88
C SER A 632 -21.87 9.21 -13.09
N LEU A 633 -21.83 7.88 -12.97
CA LEU A 633 -21.47 7.00 -14.09
C LEU A 633 -22.43 7.15 -15.27
N ASN A 634 -23.73 7.14 -15.05
CA ASN A 634 -24.73 7.34 -16.12
C ASN A 634 -24.54 8.70 -16.80
N SER A 635 -24.30 9.76 -16.03
CA SER A 635 -24.03 11.08 -16.60
C SER A 635 -22.78 11.09 -17.46
N PHE A 636 -21.70 10.48 -16.99
CA PHE A 636 -20.47 10.33 -17.78
C PHE A 636 -20.70 9.56 -19.08
N LEU A 637 -21.40 8.42 -19.02
CA LEU A 637 -21.69 7.57 -20.17
C LEU A 637 -22.57 8.28 -21.22
N TYR A 638 -23.38 9.25 -20.80
CA TYR A 638 -24.19 10.04 -21.72
C TYR A 638 -23.34 10.96 -22.60
N TYR A 639 -22.22 11.46 -22.10
CA TYR A 639 -21.36 12.41 -22.83
C TYR A 639 -20.24 11.76 -23.65
N ILE A 640 -19.95 10.49 -23.48
CA ILE A 640 -18.98 9.76 -24.31
C ILE A 640 -19.71 9.03 -25.44
#